data_a85ebe0ac3c706da08b10d824dc5b79a
#
_entry.id   a85ebe0ac3c706da08b10d824dc5b79a
#
_cell.length_a   1.000
_cell.length_b   1.000
_cell.length_c   1.000
_cell.angle_alpha   90.00
_cell.angle_beta   90.00
_cell.angle_gamma   90.00
#
_symmetry.space_group_name_H-M   'P 1'
#
loop_
_entity.id
_entity.type
_entity.pdbx_description
1 polymer ?
#
loop_
_entity_poly.entity_id
_entity_poly.type
_entity_poly.pdbx_seq_one_letter_code
_entity_poly.pdbx_strand_id
1 'polypeptide(L)'
;VASHALSIFGDHSDVMSTRSTGFSYICSNNAQEAQDMAAIAHMSAIKSSLPFMHFFDGFRTSHEIQKFIELTDDELAKLLPKKVIELFRKRALNPQDPRQMGTAQNPDVFFQNREAANAKYNQVLDNVLTSFDEFEKVTGRHYAPFEYVGSSDAEFVVVAMGSACETIEDFISKILESDCDEKYKKIGLVKVRLYRPFSIQHFESVLPKSVKKISVLDRTKESGALGEPLYLDVVTALKQLNLNIDVVGGRYGLGSKEFDSENVASVYENLLDNSSKNNFTVGINDDVTNLSLNKSKYLFEIYQKVEESGKSDYEMLFYGLGSDGTVSANKNSIKMIGTSTNKFVQGYFEYDSKKSGSLTVSHLRVSDEPIKKIYEVKKAEFIAIHNFSFLNRFNTLDRLVNNGVVLLNTALSEEKLNENLPNYFKKQLISKNANLYIIDAGLAARNLGLGNKINVIMQSAFFYTSKIISFEDFLAKNEIAIRKTYGRKGEQVVNANIAAMKEGSKVVKVDVSKLTYVENENEFENITPDNKTEITGENTCEFNEKIIKTIAFRKGNDLPVSSFSADGSVPTDTSKYEKRGIAEFIPCWKKENCIQCGRCALVCPHAAIRAVNVKEENLKDAPSSFETVNTIGAKGDRYRIQVSPLDCTGCGVCANVCPAKNKALEMKLAKDLEQEKENYAFSEKVEKDKTIFSKFTTKGNQFEKPLFQFSGACAGCGETPYIKLATTLFGENMIIANATGCSSIYGGSYPTCPYAKSKNGYGPAWANS
;
A
#
# COMPACT_ATOMS: atom_id res chain seq x y z
N VAL A 1 -6.76 11.36 17.47
CA VAL A 1 -7.32 10.07 17.87
C VAL A 1 -6.42 9.45 18.93
N ALA A 2 -7.00 9.02 20.06
CA ALA A 2 -6.25 8.36 21.15
C ALA A 2 -5.89 6.93 20.75
N SER A 3 -4.99 6.77 19.80
CA SER A 3 -4.47 5.48 19.35
C SER A 3 -2.96 5.45 19.56
N HIS A 4 -2.44 4.28 19.92
CA HIS A 4 -0.99 4.06 20.08
C HIS A 4 -0.28 3.71 18.76
N ALA A 5 -1.01 3.61 17.65
CA ALA A 5 -0.46 3.38 16.32
C ALA A 5 -1.19 4.23 15.27
N LEU A 6 -0.46 4.71 14.27
CA LEU A 6 -0.99 5.45 13.13
C LEU A 6 -0.97 4.55 11.91
N SER A 7 -2.07 4.51 11.14
CA SER A 7 -2.08 4.01 9.78
C SER A 7 -2.42 5.14 8.81
N ILE A 8 -1.66 5.24 7.71
CA ILE A 8 -2.02 6.13 6.59
C ILE A 8 -3.01 5.48 5.63
N PHE A 9 -3.23 4.18 5.79
CA PHE A 9 -4.21 3.42 5.01
C PHE A 9 -5.60 3.58 5.62
N GLY A 10 -6.63 3.66 4.78
CA GLY A 10 -7.96 4.04 5.20
C GLY A 10 -8.73 2.96 5.97
N ASP A 11 -9.60 3.40 6.86
CA ASP A 11 -10.73 2.67 7.43
C ASP A 11 -11.84 3.69 7.77
N HIS A 12 -12.92 3.26 8.45
CA HIS A 12 -14.04 4.16 8.75
C HIS A 12 -13.88 4.94 10.08
N SER A 13 -12.71 4.93 10.71
CA SER A 13 -12.51 5.56 12.02
C SER A 13 -12.71 7.08 11.99
N ASP A 14 -12.28 7.77 10.94
CA ASP A 14 -12.45 9.21 10.75
C ASP A 14 -13.92 9.56 10.50
N VAL A 15 -14.59 8.82 9.63
CA VAL A 15 -16.02 8.99 9.34
C VAL A 15 -16.86 8.78 10.61
N MET A 16 -16.61 7.71 11.36
CA MET A 16 -17.36 7.37 12.56
C MET A 16 -17.12 8.36 13.70
N SER A 17 -15.93 8.96 13.80
CA SER A 17 -15.66 10.00 14.80
C SER A 17 -16.46 11.28 14.57
N THR A 18 -16.94 11.52 13.36
CA THR A 18 -17.75 12.71 13.04
C THR A 18 -19.25 12.45 12.97
N ARG A 19 -19.73 11.22 13.25
CA ARG A 19 -21.15 10.84 13.14
C ARG A 19 -22.13 11.65 14.01
N SER A 20 -21.64 12.29 15.06
CA SER A 20 -22.45 13.13 15.98
C SER A 20 -22.49 14.61 15.59
N THR A 21 -21.86 15.02 14.47
CA THR A 21 -21.75 16.43 14.09
C THR A 21 -22.99 17.00 13.40
N GLY A 22 -23.94 16.14 13.00
CA GLY A 22 -25.18 16.54 12.33
C GLY A 22 -25.11 16.49 10.81
N PHE A 23 -24.05 15.95 10.21
CA PHE A 23 -24.04 15.62 8.80
C PHE A 23 -24.96 14.42 8.52
N SER A 24 -25.53 14.37 7.32
CA SER A 24 -26.08 13.13 6.76
C SER A 24 -24.96 12.35 6.09
N TYR A 25 -25.07 11.00 6.06
CA TYR A 25 -23.97 10.13 5.62
C TYR A 25 -24.44 9.20 4.51
N ILE A 26 -23.77 9.26 3.37
CA ILE A 26 -23.95 8.34 2.23
C ILE A 26 -22.65 7.61 1.94
N CYS A 27 -22.70 6.27 1.89
CA CYS A 27 -21.57 5.39 1.61
C CYS A 27 -21.67 4.84 0.19
N SER A 28 -20.53 4.67 -0.49
CA SER A 28 -20.41 4.00 -1.78
C SER A 28 -19.62 2.71 -1.65
N ASN A 29 -20.04 1.67 -2.40
CA ASN A 29 -19.44 0.35 -2.35
C ASN A 29 -18.32 0.15 -3.39
N ASN A 30 -18.39 0.86 -4.53
CA ASN A 30 -17.45 0.71 -5.65
C ASN A 30 -17.23 2.05 -6.39
N ALA A 31 -16.43 2.02 -7.47
CA ALA A 31 -16.09 3.22 -8.24
C ALA A 31 -17.30 3.83 -8.99
N GLN A 32 -18.25 3.01 -9.48
CA GLN A 32 -19.48 3.52 -10.09
C GLN A 32 -20.31 4.26 -9.05
N GLU A 33 -20.53 3.65 -7.89
CA GLU A 33 -21.27 4.29 -6.81
C GLU A 33 -20.56 5.53 -6.26
N ALA A 34 -19.23 5.58 -6.27
CA ALA A 34 -18.50 6.77 -5.83
C ALA A 34 -18.84 8.01 -6.66
N GLN A 35 -19.02 7.85 -7.99
CA GLN A 35 -19.52 8.92 -8.85
C GLN A 35 -20.99 9.23 -8.59
N ASP A 36 -21.83 8.22 -8.56
CA ASP A 36 -23.26 8.35 -8.54
C ASP A 36 -23.78 8.90 -7.19
N MET A 37 -23.24 8.38 -6.09
CA MET A 37 -23.56 8.88 -4.74
C MET A 37 -23.05 10.30 -4.51
N ALA A 38 -21.97 10.73 -5.17
CA ALA A 38 -21.54 12.12 -5.13
C ALA A 38 -22.64 13.06 -5.70
N ALA A 39 -23.21 12.71 -6.85
CA ALA A 39 -24.31 13.48 -7.44
C ALA A 39 -25.56 13.48 -6.53
N ILE A 40 -25.95 12.31 -6.02
CA ILE A 40 -27.09 12.14 -5.11
C ILE A 40 -26.91 12.91 -3.80
N ALA A 41 -25.70 12.87 -3.23
CA ALA A 41 -25.38 13.64 -2.02
C ALA A 41 -25.52 15.16 -2.24
N HIS A 42 -25.05 15.67 -3.38
CA HIS A 42 -25.23 17.08 -3.75
C HIS A 42 -26.70 17.46 -3.93
N MET A 43 -27.48 16.64 -4.65
CA MET A 43 -28.92 16.84 -4.80
C MET A 43 -29.62 16.88 -3.45
N SER A 44 -29.34 15.90 -2.61
CA SER A 44 -29.93 15.75 -1.27
C SER A 44 -29.55 16.90 -0.32
N ALA A 45 -28.29 17.34 -0.34
CA ALA A 45 -27.81 18.46 0.46
C ALA A 45 -28.50 19.77 0.08
N ILE A 46 -28.65 20.03 -1.22
CA ILE A 46 -29.34 21.23 -1.72
C ILE A 46 -30.82 21.23 -1.33
N LYS A 47 -31.52 20.09 -1.49
CA LYS A 47 -32.94 19.94 -1.12
C LYS A 47 -33.14 20.07 0.39
N SER A 48 -32.33 19.39 1.19
CA SER A 48 -32.45 19.35 2.64
C SER A 48 -31.93 20.62 3.33
N SER A 49 -31.08 21.40 2.68
CA SER A 49 -30.34 22.50 3.27
C SER A 49 -29.50 22.09 4.49
N LEU A 50 -28.96 20.86 4.45
CA LEU A 50 -28.10 20.27 5.47
C LEU A 50 -26.85 19.69 4.80
N PRO A 51 -25.74 19.65 5.52
CA PRO A 51 -24.51 19.10 4.98
C PRO A 51 -24.58 17.57 4.86
N PHE A 52 -23.96 17.03 3.83
CA PHE A 52 -23.81 15.60 3.60
C PHE A 52 -22.34 15.22 3.58
N MET A 53 -22.02 14.09 4.17
CA MET A 53 -20.74 13.42 4.06
C MET A 53 -20.95 12.21 3.15
N HIS A 54 -20.43 12.30 1.92
CA HIS A 54 -20.29 11.16 1.03
C HIS A 54 -18.92 10.54 1.27
N PHE A 55 -18.86 9.24 1.50
CA PHE A 55 -17.59 8.54 1.75
C PHE A 55 -17.56 7.18 1.04
N PHE A 56 -16.35 6.72 0.80
CA PHE A 56 -16.00 5.42 0.23
C PHE A 56 -14.64 4.99 0.74
N ASP A 57 -14.31 3.72 0.60
CA ASP A 57 -13.13 3.12 1.20
C ASP A 57 -11.82 3.67 0.62
N GLY A 58 -11.03 4.33 1.48
CA GLY A 58 -9.67 4.73 1.20
C GLY A 58 -8.75 3.51 0.99
N PHE A 59 -7.79 3.63 0.06
CA PHE A 59 -6.87 2.56 -0.35
C PHE A 59 -7.53 1.28 -0.87
N ARG A 60 -8.85 1.29 -1.07
CA ARG A 60 -9.61 0.29 -1.81
C ARG A 60 -10.30 1.00 -2.97
N THR A 61 -11.54 1.37 -2.84
CA THR A 61 -12.29 2.09 -3.90
C THR A 61 -11.52 3.29 -4.45
N SER A 62 -10.84 4.07 -3.60
CA SER A 62 -10.06 5.26 -4.02
C SER A 62 -8.81 4.94 -4.83
N HIS A 63 -8.29 3.72 -4.74
CA HIS A 63 -7.04 3.28 -5.41
C HIS A 63 -7.29 2.25 -6.50
N GLU A 64 -8.54 1.89 -6.76
CA GLU A 64 -8.91 1.01 -7.84
C GLU A 64 -9.06 1.77 -9.16
N ILE A 65 -8.71 1.10 -10.25
CA ILE A 65 -9.09 1.49 -11.60
C ILE A 65 -10.11 0.46 -12.07
N GLN A 66 -11.32 0.92 -12.31
CA GLN A 66 -12.41 0.11 -12.85
C GLN A 66 -13.04 0.82 -14.05
N LYS A 67 -13.76 0.07 -14.87
CA LYS A 67 -14.59 0.61 -15.92
C LYS A 67 -15.94 0.98 -15.33
N PHE A 68 -16.38 2.22 -15.53
CA PHE A 68 -17.67 2.70 -15.06
C PHE A 68 -18.32 3.61 -16.12
N ILE A 69 -19.62 3.85 -15.99
CA ILE A 69 -20.40 4.72 -16.88
C ILE A 69 -20.33 6.14 -16.32
N GLU A 70 -19.67 7.04 -17.04
CA GLU A 70 -19.52 8.44 -16.65
C GLU A 70 -20.87 9.18 -16.79
N LEU A 71 -21.18 10.05 -15.82
CA LEU A 71 -22.28 10.99 -15.91
C LEU A 71 -21.94 12.11 -16.88
N THR A 72 -22.80 12.34 -17.86
CA THR A 72 -22.62 13.43 -18.82
C THR A 72 -23.04 14.78 -18.23
N ASP A 73 -22.54 15.88 -18.81
CA ASP A 73 -22.94 17.24 -18.41
C ASP A 73 -24.44 17.46 -18.55
N ASP A 74 -25.09 16.85 -19.57
CA ASP A 74 -26.53 16.92 -19.78
C ASP A 74 -27.32 16.19 -18.69
N GLU A 75 -26.84 15.02 -18.23
CA GLU A 75 -27.45 14.30 -17.11
C GLU A 75 -27.30 15.09 -15.81
N LEU A 76 -26.11 15.62 -15.54
CA LEU A 76 -25.87 16.47 -14.37
C LEU A 76 -26.74 17.73 -14.37
N ALA A 77 -26.94 18.36 -15.53
CA ALA A 77 -27.84 19.51 -15.65
C ALA A 77 -29.30 19.16 -15.40
N LYS A 78 -29.75 17.96 -15.76
CA LYS A 78 -31.10 17.47 -15.44
C LYS A 78 -31.27 17.15 -13.97
N LEU A 79 -30.24 16.56 -13.32
CA LEU A 79 -30.26 16.22 -11.89
C LEU A 79 -30.26 17.46 -10.98
N LEU A 80 -29.61 18.55 -11.40
CA LEU A 80 -29.58 19.82 -10.68
C LEU A 80 -30.10 20.98 -11.55
N PRO A 81 -31.43 21.08 -11.75
CA PRO A 81 -32.02 22.13 -12.55
C PRO A 81 -31.69 23.53 -11.99
N LYS A 82 -31.48 24.48 -12.89
CA LYS A 82 -31.08 25.86 -12.54
C LYS A 82 -31.96 26.49 -11.47
N LYS A 83 -33.29 26.24 -11.52
CA LYS A 83 -34.23 26.74 -10.51
C LYS A 83 -33.93 26.24 -9.09
N VAL A 84 -33.52 24.99 -8.93
CA VAL A 84 -33.16 24.41 -7.62
C VAL A 84 -31.90 25.09 -7.07
N ILE A 85 -30.92 25.31 -7.94
CA ILE A 85 -29.66 26.02 -7.58
C ILE A 85 -29.97 27.49 -7.21
N GLU A 86 -30.87 28.17 -7.93
CA GLU A 86 -31.27 29.53 -7.61
C GLU A 86 -31.96 29.63 -6.24
N LEU A 87 -32.84 28.68 -5.92
CA LEU A 87 -33.48 28.61 -4.59
C LEU A 87 -32.46 28.37 -3.48
N PHE A 88 -31.47 27.51 -3.72
CA PHE A 88 -30.38 27.29 -2.78
C PHE A 88 -29.56 28.58 -2.56
N ARG A 89 -29.19 29.28 -3.65
CA ARG A 89 -28.42 30.54 -3.58
C ARG A 89 -29.13 31.65 -2.88
N LYS A 90 -30.49 31.73 -2.96
CA LYS A 90 -31.31 32.73 -2.22
C LYS A 90 -31.20 32.61 -0.70
N ARG A 91 -30.74 31.46 -0.18
CA ARG A 91 -30.52 31.24 1.25
C ARG A 91 -29.15 31.70 1.74
N ALA A 92 -28.24 32.04 0.84
CA ALA A 92 -26.91 32.53 1.20
C ALA A 92 -27.04 33.87 1.98
N LEU A 93 -26.05 34.12 2.82
CA LEU A 93 -25.93 35.43 3.50
C LEU A 93 -25.82 36.53 2.45
N ASN A 94 -26.68 37.51 2.51
CA ASN A 94 -26.78 38.59 1.54
C ASN A 94 -26.98 39.93 2.27
N PRO A 95 -26.12 40.95 2.05
CA PRO A 95 -26.30 42.27 2.63
C PRO A 95 -27.62 42.96 2.26
N GLN A 96 -28.26 42.60 1.13
CA GLN A 96 -29.54 43.14 0.68
C GLN A 96 -30.75 42.46 1.37
N ASP A 97 -30.55 41.31 1.99
CA ASP A 97 -31.49 40.58 2.83
C ASP A 97 -30.73 40.06 4.06
N PRO A 98 -30.39 40.97 5.01
CA PRO A 98 -29.44 40.67 6.08
C PRO A 98 -30.02 39.68 7.07
N ARG A 99 -29.25 38.65 7.39
CA ARG A 99 -29.56 37.60 8.36
C ARG A 99 -28.37 37.34 9.26
N GLN A 100 -28.62 36.95 10.48
CA GLN A 100 -27.63 36.51 11.43
C GLN A 100 -27.84 35.00 11.71
N MET A 101 -26.79 34.21 11.58
CA MET A 101 -26.81 32.77 11.83
C MET A 101 -25.69 32.39 12.79
N GLY A 102 -25.85 31.25 13.50
CA GLY A 102 -24.84 30.75 14.42
C GLY A 102 -24.64 31.64 15.66
N THR A 103 -25.72 32.19 16.19
CA THR A 103 -25.68 33.06 17.35
C THR A 103 -25.27 32.33 18.62
N ALA A 104 -24.50 32.98 19.51
CA ALA A 104 -24.27 32.49 20.87
C ALA A 104 -25.58 32.56 21.66
N GLN A 105 -25.90 31.48 22.33
CA GLN A 105 -27.17 31.34 23.06
C GLN A 105 -26.91 30.92 24.51
N ASN A 106 -27.74 31.45 25.42
CA ASN A 106 -27.70 31.11 26.84
C ASN A 106 -28.39 29.73 27.10
N PRO A 107 -28.15 29.14 28.29
CA PRO A 107 -28.70 27.83 28.65
C PRO A 107 -30.24 27.73 28.60
N ASP A 108 -30.93 28.81 28.79
CA ASP A 108 -32.40 28.90 28.81
C ASP A 108 -33.05 28.74 27.42
N VAL A 109 -32.29 28.92 26.33
CA VAL A 109 -32.84 28.88 24.95
C VAL A 109 -32.06 27.92 24.01
N PHE A 110 -30.83 27.57 24.31
CA PHE A 110 -29.98 26.77 23.42
C PHE A 110 -30.59 25.41 23.12
N PHE A 111 -31.12 24.71 24.13
CA PHE A 111 -31.69 23.36 23.93
C PHE A 111 -32.89 23.39 23.01
N GLN A 112 -33.83 24.33 23.22
CA GLN A 112 -35.00 24.49 22.35
C GLN A 112 -34.59 24.81 20.91
N ASN A 113 -33.56 25.61 20.72
CA ASN A 113 -33.06 25.92 19.38
C ASN A 113 -32.44 24.67 18.70
N ARG A 114 -31.72 23.82 19.44
CA ARG A 114 -31.22 22.54 18.93
C ARG A 114 -32.35 21.63 18.50
N GLU A 115 -33.44 21.53 19.28
CA GLU A 115 -34.61 20.71 18.93
C GLU A 115 -35.40 21.28 17.75
N ALA A 116 -35.43 22.59 17.55
CA ALA A 116 -36.07 23.23 16.40
C ALA A 116 -35.49 22.74 15.05
N ALA A 117 -34.21 22.34 15.03
CA ALA A 117 -33.57 21.81 13.84
C ALA A 117 -34.15 20.44 13.37
N ASN A 118 -34.83 19.69 14.27
CA ASN A 118 -35.44 18.40 13.97
C ASN A 118 -36.43 18.50 12.82
N ALA A 119 -37.12 19.64 12.63
CA ALA A 119 -38.01 19.88 11.52
C ALA A 119 -37.35 19.72 10.14
N LYS A 120 -36.04 20.03 10.03
CA LYS A 120 -35.27 19.80 8.80
C LYS A 120 -34.75 18.36 8.71
N TYR A 121 -34.26 17.82 9.82
CA TYR A 121 -33.73 16.45 9.85
C TYR A 121 -34.81 15.42 9.49
N ASN A 122 -36.05 15.63 9.91
CA ASN A 122 -37.19 14.77 9.59
C ASN A 122 -37.53 14.74 8.07
N GLN A 123 -37.09 15.73 7.29
CA GLN A 123 -37.31 15.77 5.84
C GLN A 123 -36.14 15.17 5.04
N VAL A 124 -35.00 14.85 5.69
CA VAL A 124 -33.80 14.39 4.99
C VAL A 124 -34.05 13.08 4.25
N LEU A 125 -34.71 12.13 4.90
CA LEU A 125 -34.99 10.83 4.30
C LEU A 125 -35.80 10.98 3.00
N ASP A 126 -36.91 11.73 3.03
CA ASP A 126 -37.77 11.97 1.85
C ASP A 126 -37.00 12.68 0.73
N ASN A 127 -36.14 13.63 1.07
CA ASN A 127 -35.31 14.32 0.10
C ASN A 127 -34.26 13.40 -0.54
N VAL A 128 -33.69 12.44 0.22
CA VAL A 128 -32.75 11.45 -0.29
C VAL A 128 -33.49 10.45 -1.19
N LEU A 129 -34.65 9.94 -0.77
CA LEU A 129 -35.47 9.04 -1.59
C LEU A 129 -35.86 9.69 -2.92
N THR A 130 -36.33 10.95 -2.86
CA THR A 130 -36.60 11.73 -4.08
C THR A 130 -35.36 11.87 -4.96
N SER A 131 -34.17 12.03 -4.35
CA SER A 131 -32.92 12.13 -5.13
C SER A 131 -32.53 10.81 -5.77
N PHE A 132 -32.74 9.67 -5.13
CA PHE A 132 -32.57 8.34 -5.74
C PHE A 132 -33.51 8.15 -6.92
N ASP A 133 -34.81 8.46 -6.77
CA ASP A 133 -35.81 8.32 -7.83
C ASP A 133 -35.51 9.23 -9.04
N GLU A 134 -35.13 10.48 -8.82
CA GLU A 134 -34.73 11.40 -9.89
C GLU A 134 -33.45 10.94 -10.59
N PHE A 135 -32.52 10.41 -9.85
CA PHE A 135 -31.28 9.86 -10.40
C PHE A 135 -31.56 8.64 -11.30
N GLU A 136 -32.38 7.71 -10.84
CA GLU A 136 -32.80 6.55 -11.62
C GLU A 136 -33.51 6.97 -12.92
N LYS A 137 -34.44 7.93 -12.85
CA LYS A 137 -35.13 8.44 -14.04
C LYS A 137 -34.22 9.03 -15.10
N VAL A 138 -33.10 9.62 -14.70
CA VAL A 138 -32.16 10.24 -15.62
C VAL A 138 -31.13 9.24 -16.16
N THR A 139 -30.67 8.31 -15.33
CA THR A 139 -29.52 7.44 -15.63
C THR A 139 -29.91 5.97 -15.88
N GLY A 140 -31.11 5.56 -15.46
CA GLY A 140 -31.53 4.16 -15.43
C GLY A 140 -30.89 3.30 -14.33
N ARG A 141 -30.05 3.88 -13.47
CA ARG A 141 -29.39 3.18 -12.36
C ARG A 141 -30.21 3.36 -11.07
N HIS A 142 -30.63 2.24 -10.49
CA HIS A 142 -31.42 2.21 -9.27
C HIS A 142 -30.57 2.13 -8.02
N TYR A 143 -30.90 2.94 -7.02
CA TYR A 143 -30.27 2.92 -5.68
C TYR A 143 -31.32 3.11 -4.59
N ALA A 144 -31.05 2.55 -3.41
CA ALA A 144 -31.90 2.67 -2.22
C ALA A 144 -31.05 2.85 -0.96
N PRO A 145 -31.62 3.35 0.15
CA PRO A 145 -30.92 3.50 1.43
C PRO A 145 -30.28 2.21 1.91
N PHE A 146 -30.98 1.10 1.74
CA PHE A 146 -30.53 -0.27 1.97
C PHE A 146 -30.87 -1.11 0.75
N GLU A 147 -30.01 -2.08 0.45
CA GLU A 147 -30.24 -3.04 -0.63
C GLU A 147 -29.94 -4.44 -0.11
N TYR A 148 -30.81 -5.39 -0.45
CA TYR A 148 -30.64 -6.79 -0.11
C TYR A 148 -30.13 -7.58 -1.30
N VAL A 149 -29.15 -8.46 -1.04
CA VAL A 149 -28.63 -9.44 -2.02
C VAL A 149 -28.54 -10.79 -1.34
N GLY A 150 -29.02 -11.84 -1.96
CA GLY A 150 -28.95 -13.20 -1.45
C GLY A 150 -30.22 -14.01 -1.62
N SER A 151 -30.34 -15.12 -0.88
CA SER A 151 -31.54 -15.97 -0.92
C SER A 151 -32.76 -15.24 -0.37
N SER A 152 -33.92 -15.38 -1.01
CA SER A 152 -35.19 -14.81 -0.54
C SER A 152 -35.67 -15.38 0.79
N ASP A 153 -35.18 -16.58 1.18
CA ASP A 153 -35.45 -17.25 2.43
C ASP A 153 -34.22 -17.34 3.35
N ALA A 154 -33.30 -16.37 3.22
CA ALA A 154 -32.10 -16.32 4.02
C ALA A 154 -32.39 -16.34 5.53
N GLU A 155 -31.67 -17.19 6.25
CA GLU A 155 -31.69 -17.28 7.69
C GLU A 155 -30.51 -16.53 8.34
N PHE A 156 -29.43 -16.32 7.58
CA PHE A 156 -28.15 -15.75 8.01
C PHE A 156 -27.78 -14.56 7.14
N VAL A 157 -27.79 -13.37 7.70
CA VAL A 157 -27.60 -12.14 6.95
C VAL A 157 -26.39 -11.36 7.49
N VAL A 158 -25.55 -10.88 6.59
CA VAL A 158 -24.48 -9.91 6.90
C VAL A 158 -25.02 -8.51 6.61
N VAL A 159 -24.70 -7.56 7.48
CA VAL A 159 -24.96 -6.12 7.26
C VAL A 159 -23.61 -5.42 7.19
N ALA A 160 -23.35 -4.70 6.10
CA ALA A 160 -22.08 -4.04 5.87
C ALA A 160 -22.26 -2.75 5.04
N MET A 161 -21.21 -1.93 4.99
CA MET A 161 -21.10 -0.76 4.09
C MET A 161 -19.68 -0.67 3.51
N GLY A 162 -19.57 0.02 2.38
CA GLY A 162 -18.33 0.19 1.65
C GLY A 162 -17.93 -1.02 0.81
N SER A 163 -16.66 -1.11 0.46
CA SER A 163 -16.14 -2.05 -0.53
C SER A 163 -16.30 -3.53 -0.17
N ALA A 164 -16.43 -3.85 1.12
CA ALA A 164 -16.69 -5.22 1.56
C ALA A 164 -17.98 -5.80 0.97
N CYS A 165 -18.98 -4.94 0.69
CA CYS A 165 -20.24 -5.37 0.11
C CYS A 165 -20.06 -6.06 -1.24
N GLU A 166 -19.11 -5.62 -2.07
CA GLU A 166 -18.80 -6.23 -3.36
C GLU A 166 -18.23 -7.66 -3.18
N THR A 167 -17.25 -7.81 -2.28
CA THR A 167 -16.66 -9.13 -1.99
C THR A 167 -17.66 -10.11 -1.40
N ILE A 168 -18.56 -9.62 -0.51
CA ILE A 168 -19.61 -10.45 0.09
C ILE A 168 -20.66 -10.86 -0.98
N GLU A 169 -21.03 -9.95 -1.87
CA GLU A 169 -21.97 -10.23 -2.96
C GLU A 169 -21.40 -11.27 -3.93
N ASP A 170 -20.11 -11.14 -4.33
CA ASP A 170 -19.43 -12.14 -5.15
C ASP A 170 -19.46 -13.52 -4.48
N PHE A 171 -19.14 -13.56 -3.19
CA PHE A 171 -19.18 -14.81 -2.42
C PHE A 171 -20.57 -15.44 -2.39
N ILE A 172 -21.61 -14.66 -2.09
CA ILE A 172 -23.00 -15.14 -2.05
C ILE A 172 -23.41 -15.72 -3.41
N SER A 173 -23.14 -15.01 -4.53
CA SER A 173 -23.51 -15.47 -5.85
C SER A 173 -22.91 -16.84 -6.16
N LYS A 174 -21.62 -17.06 -5.83
CA LYS A 174 -20.94 -18.34 -6.03
C LYS A 174 -21.49 -19.47 -5.14
N ILE A 175 -21.86 -19.17 -3.89
CA ILE A 175 -22.47 -20.17 -3.01
C ILE A 175 -23.89 -20.55 -3.52
N LEU A 176 -24.67 -19.57 -3.98
CA LEU A 176 -26.03 -19.85 -4.52
C LEU A 176 -25.98 -20.66 -5.82
N GLU A 177 -24.97 -20.47 -6.66
CA GLU A 177 -24.72 -21.21 -7.89
C GLU A 177 -24.17 -22.64 -7.63
N SER A 178 -23.63 -22.92 -6.45
CA SER A 178 -22.99 -24.19 -6.14
C SER A 178 -23.98 -25.35 -5.91
N ASP A 179 -23.49 -26.58 -6.00
CA ASP A 179 -24.26 -27.81 -5.68
C ASP A 179 -24.16 -28.18 -4.16
N CYS A 180 -23.95 -27.19 -3.29
CA CYS A 180 -23.87 -27.46 -1.85
C CYS A 180 -25.24 -27.69 -1.21
N ASP A 181 -25.23 -28.19 0.05
CA ASP A 181 -26.42 -28.37 0.87
C ASP A 181 -27.21 -27.04 1.00
N GLU A 182 -28.52 -27.09 0.81
CA GLU A 182 -29.44 -25.94 0.83
C GLU A 182 -29.34 -25.09 2.12
N LYS A 183 -28.96 -25.69 3.25
CA LYS A 183 -28.74 -24.93 4.49
C LYS A 183 -27.66 -23.84 4.35
N TYR A 184 -26.65 -24.05 3.49
CA TYR A 184 -25.55 -23.10 3.25
C TYR A 184 -25.96 -22.01 2.24
N LYS A 185 -27.01 -22.23 1.46
CA LYS A 185 -27.56 -21.24 0.53
C LYS A 185 -28.48 -20.22 1.21
N LYS A 186 -28.87 -20.44 2.46
CA LYS A 186 -29.74 -19.52 3.22
C LYS A 186 -28.99 -18.32 3.78
N ILE A 187 -28.21 -17.67 2.91
CA ILE A 187 -27.35 -16.53 3.24
C ILE A 187 -27.73 -15.28 2.45
N GLY A 188 -27.48 -14.11 3.03
CA GLY A 188 -27.74 -12.83 2.37
C GLY A 188 -26.91 -11.68 2.95
N LEU A 189 -26.94 -10.56 2.26
CA LEU A 189 -26.27 -9.31 2.58
C LEU A 189 -27.26 -8.16 2.54
N VAL A 190 -27.22 -7.28 3.54
CA VAL A 190 -27.80 -5.94 3.47
C VAL A 190 -26.66 -4.93 3.31
N LYS A 191 -26.65 -4.24 2.18
CA LYS A 191 -25.77 -3.13 1.88
C LYS A 191 -26.33 -1.83 2.44
N VAL A 192 -25.57 -1.10 3.24
CA VAL A 192 -25.99 0.19 3.82
C VAL A 192 -25.40 1.32 2.98
N ARG A 193 -26.25 2.08 2.27
CA ARG A 193 -25.81 3.30 1.56
C ARG A 193 -26.13 4.58 2.33
N LEU A 194 -27.34 4.69 2.88
CA LEU A 194 -27.71 5.84 3.74
C LEU A 194 -27.51 5.45 5.20
N TYR A 195 -26.39 5.86 5.77
CA TYR A 195 -26.06 5.57 7.17
C TYR A 195 -26.70 6.58 8.13
N ARG A 196 -26.85 7.86 7.73
CA ARG A 196 -27.55 8.91 8.49
C ARG A 196 -28.43 9.75 7.55
N PRO A 197 -29.74 9.88 7.84
CA PRO A 197 -30.48 9.22 8.91
C PRO A 197 -30.59 7.71 8.69
N PHE A 198 -30.55 6.92 9.77
CA PHE A 198 -30.78 5.47 9.71
C PHE A 198 -32.30 5.21 9.70
N SER A 199 -32.84 4.77 8.58
CA SER A 199 -34.28 4.51 8.42
C SER A 199 -34.63 3.09 8.81
N ILE A 200 -35.24 2.94 9.97
CA ILE A 200 -35.64 1.63 10.52
C ILE A 200 -36.63 0.92 9.59
N GLN A 201 -37.60 1.65 9.02
CA GLN A 201 -38.62 1.10 8.12
C GLN A 201 -38.02 0.58 6.81
N HIS A 202 -37.05 1.30 6.22
CA HIS A 202 -36.36 0.85 5.01
C HIS A 202 -35.42 -0.31 5.29
N PHE A 203 -34.78 -0.33 6.46
CA PHE A 203 -33.98 -1.46 6.89
C PHE A 203 -34.85 -2.73 7.07
N GLU A 204 -36.00 -2.62 7.76
CA GLU A 204 -36.93 -3.72 7.92
C GLU A 204 -37.47 -4.26 6.57
N SER A 205 -37.80 -3.34 5.65
CA SER A 205 -38.42 -3.69 4.36
C SER A 205 -37.51 -4.56 3.47
N VAL A 206 -36.18 -4.51 3.65
CA VAL A 206 -35.23 -5.31 2.88
C VAL A 206 -34.85 -6.63 3.56
N LEU A 207 -35.19 -6.81 4.85
CA LEU A 207 -34.85 -8.04 5.56
C LEU A 207 -35.80 -9.20 5.18
N PRO A 208 -35.28 -10.38 4.76
CA PRO A 208 -36.10 -11.57 4.62
C PRO A 208 -36.78 -11.94 5.95
N LYS A 209 -38.06 -12.34 5.89
CA LYS A 209 -38.81 -12.72 7.09
C LYS A 209 -38.26 -13.97 7.81
N SER A 210 -37.45 -14.74 7.13
CA SER A 210 -36.79 -15.97 7.60
C SER A 210 -35.55 -15.73 8.45
N VAL A 211 -35.05 -14.48 8.54
CA VAL A 211 -33.80 -14.15 9.22
C VAL A 211 -33.82 -14.57 10.69
N LYS A 212 -32.83 -15.34 11.10
CA LYS A 212 -32.61 -15.82 12.48
C LYS A 212 -31.41 -15.14 13.14
N LYS A 213 -30.33 -14.92 12.36
CA LYS A 213 -29.10 -14.30 12.86
C LYS A 213 -28.57 -13.25 11.89
N ILE A 214 -28.03 -12.18 12.43
CA ILE A 214 -27.36 -11.10 11.69
C ILE A 214 -25.93 -10.94 12.19
N SER A 215 -24.97 -10.86 11.26
CA SER A 215 -23.62 -10.39 11.54
C SER A 215 -23.43 -8.98 11.01
N VAL A 216 -23.08 -8.04 11.86
CA VAL A 216 -22.80 -6.67 11.45
C VAL A 216 -21.29 -6.48 11.39
N LEU A 217 -20.80 -6.04 10.22
CA LEU A 217 -19.39 -5.80 9.97
C LEU A 217 -19.08 -4.30 9.98
N ASP A 218 -18.22 -3.90 10.90
CA ASP A 218 -17.72 -2.53 11.04
C ASP A 218 -16.24 -2.45 10.64
N ARG A 219 -15.89 -1.52 9.74
CA ARG A 219 -14.50 -1.23 9.35
C ARG A 219 -13.90 -0.14 10.25
N THR A 220 -14.16 -0.26 11.54
CA THR A 220 -13.68 0.65 12.59
C THR A 220 -13.56 -0.08 13.91
N LYS A 221 -12.86 0.53 14.87
CA LYS A 221 -12.80 0.09 16.26
C LYS A 221 -13.12 1.25 17.17
N GLU A 222 -14.22 1.17 17.93
CA GLU A 222 -14.57 2.12 18.95
C GLU A 222 -14.18 1.58 20.34
N SER A 223 -12.97 1.91 20.78
CA SER A 223 -12.43 1.41 22.04
C SER A 223 -13.28 1.87 23.25
N GLY A 224 -13.71 0.90 24.07
CA GLY A 224 -14.54 1.17 25.28
C GLY A 224 -16.04 1.21 25.01
N ALA A 225 -16.51 1.11 23.77
CA ALA A 225 -17.94 0.95 23.45
C ALA A 225 -18.41 -0.49 23.65
N LEU A 226 -19.72 -0.69 23.77
CA LEU A 226 -20.35 -2.02 23.83
C LEU A 226 -20.32 -2.76 22.49
N GLY A 227 -20.05 -2.04 21.41
CA GLY A 227 -19.91 -2.51 20.05
C GLY A 227 -19.60 -1.35 19.12
N GLU A 228 -19.29 -1.65 17.88
CA GLU A 228 -18.98 -0.67 16.83
C GLU A 228 -20.25 0.06 16.36
N PRO A 229 -20.13 1.22 15.72
CA PRO A 229 -21.27 2.11 15.42
C PRO A 229 -22.41 1.48 14.63
N LEU A 230 -22.11 0.75 13.52
CA LEU A 230 -23.18 0.13 12.71
C LEU A 230 -23.86 -1.01 13.48
N TYR A 231 -23.09 -1.80 14.22
CA TYR A 231 -23.65 -2.85 15.08
C TYR A 231 -24.65 -2.28 16.08
N LEU A 232 -24.30 -1.19 16.77
CA LEU A 232 -25.19 -0.55 17.75
C LEU A 232 -26.48 -0.01 17.10
N ASP A 233 -26.38 0.56 15.90
CA ASP A 233 -27.54 1.05 15.15
C ASP A 233 -28.47 -0.09 14.75
N VAL A 234 -27.93 -1.22 14.26
CA VAL A 234 -28.71 -2.40 13.85
C VAL A 234 -29.41 -3.03 15.07
N VAL A 235 -28.70 -3.22 16.18
CA VAL A 235 -29.27 -3.75 17.43
C VAL A 235 -30.42 -2.85 17.93
N THR A 236 -30.23 -1.53 17.87
CA THR A 236 -31.24 -0.57 18.29
C THR A 236 -32.47 -0.61 17.36
N ALA A 237 -32.25 -0.71 16.04
CA ALA A 237 -33.32 -0.80 15.06
C ALA A 237 -34.17 -2.06 15.29
N LEU A 238 -33.57 -3.22 15.42
CA LEU A 238 -34.27 -4.48 15.66
C LEU A 238 -35.06 -4.45 16.99
N LYS A 239 -34.50 -3.83 18.02
CA LYS A 239 -35.21 -3.65 19.31
C LYS A 239 -36.43 -2.76 19.16
N GLN A 240 -36.36 -1.66 18.39
CA GLN A 240 -37.51 -0.78 18.13
C GLN A 240 -38.60 -1.46 17.29
N LEU A 241 -38.21 -2.37 16.39
CA LEU A 241 -39.10 -3.19 15.57
C LEU A 241 -39.71 -4.38 16.36
N ASN A 242 -39.27 -4.64 17.57
CA ASN A 242 -39.59 -5.81 18.37
C ASN A 242 -39.30 -7.15 17.66
N LEU A 243 -38.27 -7.16 16.82
CA LEU A 243 -37.77 -8.37 16.16
C LEU A 243 -36.78 -9.10 17.07
N ASN A 244 -37.03 -10.40 17.29
CA ASN A 244 -36.16 -11.25 18.07
C ASN A 244 -35.19 -11.99 17.16
N ILE A 245 -34.15 -11.28 16.69
CA ILE A 245 -33.09 -11.78 15.81
C ILE A 245 -31.78 -11.69 16.57
N ASP A 246 -30.99 -12.77 16.58
CA ASP A 246 -29.67 -12.76 17.20
C ASP A 246 -28.70 -11.91 16.37
N VAL A 247 -27.95 -11.02 17.02
CA VAL A 247 -27.00 -10.12 16.35
C VAL A 247 -25.61 -10.28 16.94
N VAL A 248 -24.64 -10.49 16.05
CA VAL A 248 -23.21 -10.49 16.41
C VAL A 248 -22.48 -9.39 15.63
N GLY A 249 -21.56 -8.70 16.30
CA GLY A 249 -20.71 -7.67 15.70
C GLY A 249 -19.32 -8.19 15.38
N GLY A 250 -18.72 -7.70 14.29
CA GLY A 250 -17.37 -8.04 13.88
C GLY A 250 -16.59 -6.88 13.32
N ARG A 251 -15.30 -6.84 13.58
CA ARG A 251 -14.35 -5.85 13.08
C ARG A 251 -13.51 -6.44 11.96
N TYR A 252 -13.36 -5.69 10.86
CA TYR A 252 -12.55 -6.08 9.72
C TYR A 252 -11.84 -4.86 9.11
N GLY A 253 -10.83 -5.10 8.28
CA GLY A 253 -10.30 -4.12 7.33
C GLY A 253 -9.67 -2.86 7.91
N LEU A 254 -9.33 -2.82 9.21
CA LEU A 254 -8.63 -1.66 9.81
C LEU A 254 -7.31 -1.40 9.09
N GLY A 255 -7.02 -0.11 8.80
CA GLY A 255 -5.82 0.27 8.06
C GLY A 255 -5.71 -0.44 6.69
N SER A 256 -6.84 -0.69 6.01
CA SER A 256 -6.94 -1.41 4.74
C SER A 256 -6.43 -2.86 4.77
N LYS A 257 -6.50 -3.52 5.95
CA LYS A 257 -6.27 -4.97 6.02
C LYS A 257 -7.14 -5.71 5.02
N GLU A 258 -6.59 -6.73 4.36
CA GLU A 258 -7.32 -7.56 3.39
C GLU A 258 -8.61 -8.15 3.98
N PHE A 259 -9.67 -8.11 3.16
CA PHE A 259 -10.94 -8.76 3.43
C PHE A 259 -11.37 -9.50 2.17
N ASP A 260 -11.00 -10.76 2.07
CA ASP A 260 -11.22 -11.62 0.91
C ASP A 260 -12.37 -12.61 1.11
N SER A 261 -12.62 -13.43 0.10
CA SER A 261 -13.69 -14.43 0.13
C SER A 261 -13.50 -15.51 1.22
N GLU A 262 -12.25 -15.81 1.65
CA GLU A 262 -12.00 -16.69 2.80
C GLU A 262 -12.49 -16.05 4.11
N ASN A 263 -12.28 -14.75 4.25
CA ASN A 263 -12.77 -13.99 5.40
C ASN A 263 -14.31 -13.92 5.42
N VAL A 264 -14.93 -13.72 4.25
CA VAL A 264 -16.39 -13.74 4.12
C VAL A 264 -16.95 -15.10 4.52
N ALA A 265 -16.34 -16.18 4.02
CA ALA A 265 -16.73 -17.55 4.38
C ALA A 265 -16.66 -17.78 5.90
N SER A 266 -15.59 -17.29 6.57
CA SER A 266 -15.44 -17.39 8.02
C SER A 266 -16.55 -16.66 8.78
N VAL A 267 -17.02 -15.50 8.27
CA VAL A 267 -18.14 -14.76 8.86
C VAL A 267 -19.44 -15.56 8.75
N TYR A 268 -19.74 -16.16 7.61
CA TYR A 268 -20.94 -17.00 7.48
C TYR A 268 -20.84 -18.30 8.28
N GLU A 269 -19.66 -18.93 8.37
CA GLU A 269 -19.47 -20.10 9.24
C GLU A 269 -19.70 -19.73 10.72
N ASN A 270 -19.28 -18.54 11.16
CA ASN A 270 -19.60 -18.06 12.51
C ASN A 270 -21.11 -17.86 12.71
N LEU A 271 -21.85 -17.38 11.72
CA LEU A 271 -23.31 -17.27 11.81
C LEU A 271 -24.01 -18.62 11.86
N LEU A 272 -23.51 -19.60 11.13
CA LEU A 272 -24.03 -20.96 11.07
C LEU A 272 -23.76 -21.73 12.38
N ASP A 273 -22.77 -21.31 13.17
CA ASP A 273 -22.47 -21.94 14.46
C ASP A 273 -23.55 -21.60 15.50
N ASN A 274 -23.89 -22.59 16.33
CA ASN A 274 -24.82 -22.38 17.43
C ASN A 274 -24.26 -21.45 18.51
N SER A 275 -22.93 -21.42 18.64
CA SER A 275 -22.17 -20.60 19.59
C SER A 275 -21.40 -19.47 18.85
N SER A 276 -22.10 -18.68 18.06
CA SER A 276 -21.48 -17.59 17.28
C SER A 276 -20.69 -16.64 18.18
N LYS A 277 -19.43 -16.35 17.80
CA LYS A 277 -18.61 -15.32 18.48
C LYS A 277 -19.21 -13.95 18.20
N ASN A 278 -19.32 -13.14 19.26
CA ASN A 278 -19.66 -11.72 19.18
C ASN A 278 -18.41 -10.86 19.44
N ASN A 279 -18.39 -9.63 18.96
CA ASN A 279 -17.23 -8.72 19.00
C ASN A 279 -15.97 -9.37 18.39
N PHE A 280 -16.16 -10.19 17.38
CA PHE A 280 -15.07 -10.90 16.73
C PHE A 280 -14.19 -9.98 15.87
N THR A 281 -13.01 -10.49 15.52
CA THR A 281 -12.15 -9.95 14.48
C THR A 281 -11.99 -10.96 13.35
N VAL A 282 -11.81 -10.49 12.13
CA VAL A 282 -11.56 -11.34 10.96
C VAL A 282 -10.36 -10.80 10.16
N GLY A 283 -9.56 -11.71 9.60
CA GLY A 283 -8.36 -11.36 8.82
C GLY A 283 -7.09 -11.15 9.66
N ILE A 284 -7.14 -11.37 10.97
CA ILE A 284 -5.97 -11.32 11.87
C ILE A 284 -5.96 -12.52 12.81
N ASN A 285 -4.82 -12.78 13.47
CA ASN A 285 -4.69 -13.76 14.53
C ASN A 285 -4.63 -13.02 15.88
N ASP A 286 -5.77 -12.94 16.57
CA ASP A 286 -5.88 -12.35 17.91
C ASP A 286 -5.77 -13.43 18.99
N ASP A 287 -4.56 -13.72 19.41
CA ASP A 287 -4.22 -14.66 20.47
C ASP A 287 -4.29 -14.05 21.88
N VAL A 288 -4.65 -12.77 21.99
CA VAL A 288 -4.83 -12.06 23.25
C VAL A 288 -6.28 -12.17 23.74
N THR A 289 -7.26 -11.83 22.88
CA THR A 289 -8.68 -11.94 23.23
C THR A 289 -9.31 -13.25 22.79
N ASN A 290 -8.71 -13.95 21.83
CA ASN A 290 -9.22 -15.18 21.20
C ASN A 290 -10.58 -14.99 20.50
N LEU A 291 -10.91 -13.76 20.10
CA LEU A 291 -12.13 -13.43 19.38
C LEU A 291 -11.99 -13.48 17.86
N SER A 292 -10.79 -13.69 17.33
CA SER A 292 -10.61 -13.90 15.89
C SER A 292 -11.40 -15.11 15.40
N LEU A 293 -11.99 -14.95 14.21
CA LEU A 293 -12.55 -16.08 13.49
C LEU A 293 -11.42 -16.93 12.90
N ASN A 294 -11.60 -18.24 12.96
CA ASN A 294 -10.70 -19.16 12.28
C ASN A 294 -10.88 -19.02 10.75
N LYS A 295 -9.85 -19.39 10.00
CA LYS A 295 -9.98 -19.53 8.56
C LYS A 295 -11.08 -20.54 8.22
N SER A 296 -11.93 -20.16 7.26
CA SER A 296 -12.97 -21.05 6.76
C SER A 296 -12.37 -22.32 6.18
N LYS A 297 -13.00 -23.44 6.43
CA LYS A 297 -12.61 -24.73 5.82
C LYS A 297 -13.61 -25.16 4.78
N TYR A 298 -14.89 -25.06 5.06
CA TYR A 298 -15.96 -25.67 4.26
C TYR A 298 -16.53 -24.72 3.20
N LEU A 299 -17.05 -23.56 3.60
CA LEU A 299 -17.68 -22.64 2.66
C LEU A 299 -16.68 -22.04 1.66
N PHE A 300 -15.43 -21.83 2.08
CA PHE A 300 -14.41 -21.36 1.16
C PHE A 300 -14.01 -22.40 0.13
N GLU A 301 -13.97 -23.69 0.49
CA GLU A 301 -13.74 -24.78 -0.48
C GLU A 301 -14.85 -24.85 -1.55
N ILE A 302 -16.11 -24.63 -1.15
CA ILE A 302 -17.24 -24.56 -2.08
C ILE A 302 -17.07 -23.38 -3.04
N TYR A 303 -16.80 -22.20 -2.48
CA TYR A 303 -16.53 -20.99 -3.26
C TYR A 303 -15.42 -21.22 -4.30
N GLN A 304 -14.29 -21.79 -3.86
CA GLN A 304 -13.17 -22.06 -4.76
C GLN A 304 -13.51 -23.00 -5.90
N LYS A 305 -14.30 -24.06 -5.65
CA LYS A 305 -14.71 -25.01 -6.70
C LYS A 305 -15.57 -24.32 -7.77
N VAL A 306 -16.50 -23.47 -7.38
CA VAL A 306 -17.33 -22.72 -8.33
C VAL A 306 -16.46 -21.73 -9.10
N GLU A 307 -15.61 -21.00 -8.42
CA GLU A 307 -14.68 -20.03 -8.99
C GLU A 307 -13.75 -20.68 -10.04
N GLU A 308 -13.19 -21.83 -9.76
CA GLU A 308 -12.30 -22.57 -10.68
C GLU A 308 -13.06 -23.15 -11.90
N SER A 309 -14.31 -23.57 -11.72
CA SER A 309 -15.13 -24.12 -12.81
C SER A 309 -15.67 -23.05 -13.77
N GLY A 310 -15.95 -21.86 -13.26
CA GLY A 310 -16.50 -20.73 -14.01
C GLY A 310 -15.50 -19.66 -14.42
N LYS A 311 -14.18 -19.92 -14.29
CA LYS A 311 -13.16 -18.90 -14.40
C LYS A 311 -13.12 -18.21 -15.75
N SER A 312 -13.53 -16.94 -15.78
CA SER A 312 -13.41 -16.03 -16.92
C SER A 312 -12.30 -14.98 -16.73
N ASP A 313 -11.73 -14.90 -15.50
CA ASP A 313 -10.78 -13.87 -15.13
C ASP A 313 -9.36 -14.23 -15.57
N TYR A 314 -8.65 -13.23 -16.10
CA TYR A 314 -7.21 -13.29 -16.30
C TYR A 314 -6.55 -12.39 -15.26
N GLU A 315 -5.88 -12.98 -14.29
CA GLU A 315 -5.31 -12.29 -13.14
C GLU A 315 -3.79 -12.17 -13.27
N MET A 316 -3.25 -10.99 -12.93
CA MET A 316 -1.86 -10.65 -13.21
C MET A 316 -1.22 -9.90 -12.06
N LEU A 317 0.09 -10.17 -11.83
CA LEU A 317 0.91 -9.50 -10.83
C LEU A 317 2.16 -8.88 -11.47
N PHE A 318 2.48 -7.64 -11.06
CA PHE A 318 3.68 -6.96 -11.51
C PHE A 318 4.47 -6.45 -10.32
N TYR A 319 5.66 -6.98 -10.14
CA TYR A 319 6.59 -6.59 -9.07
C TYR A 319 7.54 -5.51 -9.59
N GLY A 320 7.45 -4.30 -9.04
CA GLY A 320 8.26 -3.14 -9.39
C GLY A 320 8.85 -2.43 -8.18
N LEU A 321 9.77 -1.50 -8.43
CA LEU A 321 10.32 -0.61 -7.41
C LEU A 321 9.51 0.70 -7.33
N GLY A 322 9.35 1.22 -6.15
CA GLY A 322 8.80 2.56 -5.95
C GLY A 322 9.58 3.59 -6.78
N SER A 323 8.85 4.35 -7.61
CA SER A 323 9.38 5.37 -8.52
C SER A 323 10.08 4.87 -9.80
N ASP A 324 10.04 3.59 -10.14
CA ASP A 324 10.59 3.04 -11.40
C ASP A 324 9.68 3.23 -12.62
N GLY A 325 8.43 3.63 -12.40
CA GLY A 325 7.41 3.85 -13.44
C GLY A 325 6.52 2.64 -13.71
N THR A 326 6.72 1.49 -13.06
CA THR A 326 5.91 0.27 -13.21
C THR A 326 4.43 0.53 -12.95
N VAL A 327 4.09 1.19 -11.85
CA VAL A 327 2.68 1.51 -11.51
C VAL A 327 2.02 2.36 -12.60
N SER A 328 2.71 3.37 -13.12
CA SER A 328 2.17 4.23 -14.19
C SER A 328 1.96 3.46 -15.49
N ALA A 329 2.88 2.57 -15.86
CA ALA A 329 2.75 1.71 -17.03
C ALA A 329 1.56 0.76 -16.87
N ASN A 330 1.37 0.14 -15.70
CA ASN A 330 0.27 -0.76 -15.43
C ASN A 330 -1.08 -0.05 -15.38
N LYS A 331 -1.14 1.18 -14.83
CA LYS A 331 -2.34 2.05 -14.95
C LYS A 331 -2.71 2.33 -16.40
N ASN A 332 -1.72 2.60 -17.25
CA ASN A 332 -1.94 2.79 -18.68
C ASN A 332 -2.40 1.48 -19.36
N SER A 333 -1.77 0.35 -19.02
CA SER A 333 -2.10 -0.97 -19.58
C SER A 333 -3.56 -1.36 -19.29
N ILE A 334 -3.99 -1.26 -18.03
CA ILE A 334 -5.37 -1.64 -17.66
C ILE A 334 -6.42 -0.73 -18.30
N LYS A 335 -6.14 0.58 -18.40
CA LYS A 335 -7.00 1.53 -19.12
C LYS A 335 -7.06 1.20 -20.61
N MET A 336 -5.94 0.87 -21.22
CA MET A 336 -5.88 0.51 -22.63
C MET A 336 -6.69 -0.77 -22.92
N ILE A 337 -6.58 -1.80 -22.09
CA ILE A 337 -7.37 -3.03 -22.22
C ILE A 337 -8.87 -2.68 -22.10
N GLY A 338 -9.26 -1.95 -21.06
CA GLY A 338 -10.66 -1.57 -20.81
C GLY A 338 -11.29 -0.75 -21.93
N THR A 339 -10.50 0.16 -22.57
CA THR A 339 -11.00 0.99 -23.69
C THR A 339 -10.93 0.28 -25.05
N SER A 340 -10.13 -0.78 -25.16
CA SER A 340 -9.90 -1.50 -26.43
C SER A 340 -10.74 -2.76 -26.58
N THR A 341 -11.34 -3.22 -25.49
CA THR A 341 -12.13 -4.45 -25.43
C THR A 341 -13.46 -4.21 -24.73
N ASN A 342 -14.38 -5.13 -24.89
CA ASN A 342 -15.64 -5.13 -24.14
C ASN A 342 -15.47 -5.69 -22.73
N LYS A 343 -14.27 -6.12 -22.35
CA LYS A 343 -14.00 -6.73 -21.06
C LYS A 343 -14.09 -5.73 -19.90
N PHE A 344 -14.46 -6.24 -18.74
CA PHE A 344 -14.32 -5.55 -17.47
C PHE A 344 -12.86 -5.59 -17.03
N VAL A 345 -12.41 -4.55 -16.35
CA VAL A 345 -11.02 -4.42 -15.91
C VAL A 345 -10.96 -3.88 -14.50
N GLN A 346 -10.01 -4.38 -13.73
CA GLN A 346 -9.70 -3.88 -12.41
C GLN A 346 -8.17 -3.76 -12.27
N GLY A 347 -7.71 -2.64 -11.74
CA GLY A 347 -6.32 -2.44 -11.35
C GLY A 347 -6.26 -1.94 -9.91
N TYR A 348 -5.52 -2.63 -9.06
CA TYR A 348 -5.21 -2.23 -7.70
C TYR A 348 -3.69 -2.19 -7.51
N PHE A 349 -3.20 -1.22 -6.71
CA PHE A 349 -1.78 -0.99 -6.55
C PHE A 349 -1.42 -0.97 -5.08
N GLU A 350 -0.64 -1.95 -4.68
CA GLU A 350 -0.08 -2.05 -3.34
C GLU A 350 1.15 -1.15 -3.24
N TYR A 351 1.17 -0.32 -2.21
CA TYR A 351 2.27 0.58 -1.90
C TYR A 351 2.80 0.30 -0.50
N ASP A 352 4.11 0.40 -0.33
CA ASP A 352 4.74 0.50 0.98
C ASP A 352 4.64 1.97 1.49
N SER A 353 4.58 2.15 2.79
CA SER A 353 4.69 3.47 3.42
C SER A 353 6.02 4.17 3.10
N LYS A 354 7.10 3.43 2.85
CA LYS A 354 8.41 3.94 2.41
C LYS A 354 8.37 4.32 0.93
N LYS A 355 8.89 5.51 0.58
CA LYS A 355 8.73 6.08 -0.76
C LYS A 355 9.76 5.63 -1.80
N SER A 356 11.01 5.37 -1.41
CA SER A 356 12.08 5.03 -2.36
C SER A 356 12.54 3.60 -2.22
N GLY A 357 12.58 2.88 -3.34
CA GLY A 357 13.10 1.51 -3.40
C GLY A 357 12.28 0.49 -2.63
N SER A 358 11.06 0.85 -2.23
CA SER A 358 10.08 -0.08 -1.71
C SER A 358 9.49 -0.92 -2.84
N LEU A 359 9.05 -2.12 -2.48
CA LEU A 359 8.31 -2.96 -3.40
C LEU A 359 6.95 -2.31 -3.72
N THR A 360 6.58 -2.31 -4.99
CA THR A 360 5.20 -2.05 -5.42
C THR A 360 4.68 -3.30 -6.12
N VAL A 361 3.45 -3.71 -5.83
CA VAL A 361 2.80 -4.80 -6.53
C VAL A 361 1.55 -4.26 -7.20
N SER A 362 1.46 -4.44 -8.52
CA SER A 362 0.26 -4.12 -9.27
C SER A 362 -0.55 -5.39 -9.46
N HIS A 363 -1.80 -5.37 -9.04
CA HIS A 363 -2.79 -6.43 -9.19
C HIS A 363 -3.75 -6.03 -10.31
N LEU A 364 -3.73 -6.75 -11.41
CA LEU A 364 -4.62 -6.47 -12.54
C LEU A 364 -5.53 -7.66 -12.79
N ARG A 365 -6.81 -7.38 -13.06
CA ARG A 365 -7.81 -8.37 -13.48
C ARG A 365 -8.47 -7.92 -14.76
N VAL A 366 -8.72 -8.87 -15.63
CA VAL A 366 -9.49 -8.70 -16.89
C VAL A 366 -10.50 -9.83 -16.95
N SER A 367 -11.80 -9.50 -17.12
CA SER A 367 -12.90 -10.45 -17.06
C SER A 367 -13.96 -10.18 -18.13
N ASP A 368 -14.72 -11.19 -18.51
CA ASP A 368 -15.92 -11.05 -19.31
C ASP A 368 -17.14 -10.59 -18.47
N GLU A 369 -17.07 -10.77 -17.15
CA GLU A 369 -18.11 -10.41 -16.18
C GLU A 369 -17.66 -9.25 -15.28
N PRO A 370 -18.60 -8.53 -14.62
CA PRO A 370 -18.27 -7.48 -13.65
C PRO A 370 -17.41 -8.00 -12.50
N ILE A 371 -16.32 -7.31 -12.20
CA ILE A 371 -15.34 -7.73 -11.19
C ILE A 371 -15.76 -7.15 -9.82
N LYS A 372 -16.14 -8.03 -8.89
CA LYS A 372 -16.54 -7.69 -7.51
C LYS A 372 -15.49 -8.10 -6.46
N LYS A 373 -14.35 -8.60 -6.89
CA LYS A 373 -13.24 -9.05 -6.04
C LYS A 373 -12.41 -7.85 -5.57
N ILE A 374 -12.77 -7.24 -4.43
CA ILE A 374 -12.11 -6.08 -3.87
C ILE A 374 -10.99 -6.51 -2.92
N TYR A 375 -10.11 -7.37 -3.40
CA TYR A 375 -8.93 -7.87 -2.68
C TYR A 375 -7.80 -8.19 -3.65
N GLU A 376 -6.60 -8.42 -3.11
CA GLU A 376 -5.40 -8.74 -3.90
C GLU A 376 -5.59 -10.02 -4.74
N VAL A 377 -4.92 -10.05 -5.90
CA VAL A 377 -4.83 -11.27 -6.72
C VAL A 377 -4.18 -12.38 -5.90
N LYS A 378 -4.85 -13.54 -5.82
CA LYS A 378 -4.38 -14.72 -5.08
C LYS A 378 -3.82 -15.81 -6.00
N LYS A 379 -4.32 -15.90 -7.25
CA LYS A 379 -3.89 -16.88 -8.26
C LYS A 379 -3.66 -16.13 -9.57
N ALA A 380 -2.40 -16.04 -10.03
CA ALA A 380 -2.02 -15.22 -11.18
C ALA A 380 -1.63 -16.10 -12.38
N GLU A 381 -2.22 -15.83 -13.55
CA GLU A 381 -1.83 -16.43 -14.83
C GLU A 381 -0.58 -15.77 -15.40
N PHE A 382 -0.29 -14.52 -14.97
CA PHE A 382 0.85 -13.76 -15.46
C PHE A 382 1.56 -13.06 -14.30
N ILE A 383 2.88 -13.23 -14.21
CA ILE A 383 3.72 -12.52 -13.25
C ILE A 383 4.87 -11.82 -13.97
N ALA A 384 4.98 -10.49 -13.83
CA ALA A 384 6.14 -9.73 -14.29
C ALA A 384 7.03 -9.31 -13.12
N ILE A 385 8.34 -9.54 -13.26
CA ILE A 385 9.35 -9.21 -12.26
C ILE A 385 10.32 -8.20 -12.89
N HIS A 386 10.19 -6.94 -12.51
CA HIS A 386 10.93 -5.84 -13.12
C HIS A 386 12.35 -5.69 -12.57
N ASN A 387 12.65 -6.29 -11.42
CA ASN A 387 13.96 -6.23 -10.81
C ASN A 387 14.41 -7.62 -10.35
N PHE A 388 15.55 -8.08 -10.87
CA PHE A 388 16.12 -9.39 -10.56
C PHE A 388 16.41 -9.59 -9.05
N SER A 389 16.77 -8.52 -8.34
CA SER A 389 17.07 -8.59 -6.90
C SER A 389 15.87 -9.04 -6.04
N PHE A 390 14.65 -8.96 -6.57
CA PHE A 390 13.45 -9.43 -5.86
C PHE A 390 13.45 -10.94 -5.66
N LEU A 391 14.11 -11.70 -6.53
CA LEU A 391 14.20 -13.14 -6.42
C LEU A 391 14.95 -13.59 -5.14
N ASN A 392 15.82 -12.74 -4.60
CA ASN A 392 16.54 -13.01 -3.36
C ASN A 392 15.83 -12.45 -2.10
N ARG A 393 14.67 -11.81 -2.27
CA ARG A 393 13.98 -11.10 -1.18
C ARG A 393 12.52 -11.53 -1.00
N PHE A 394 11.86 -11.95 -2.08
CA PHE A 394 10.43 -12.25 -2.07
C PHE A 394 10.14 -13.53 -2.83
N ASN A 395 9.18 -14.31 -2.33
CA ASN A 395 8.63 -15.42 -3.10
C ASN A 395 7.68 -14.87 -4.16
N THR A 396 8.23 -14.51 -5.32
CA THR A 396 7.47 -13.85 -6.39
C THR A 396 6.55 -14.79 -7.17
N LEU A 397 6.72 -16.12 -7.04
CA LEU A 397 5.95 -17.13 -7.77
C LEU A 397 4.96 -17.91 -6.89
N ASP A 398 4.78 -17.54 -5.62
CA ASP A 398 3.85 -18.23 -4.72
C ASP A 398 2.42 -18.27 -5.28
N ARG A 399 2.00 -17.18 -5.90
CA ARG A 399 0.66 -16.99 -6.47
C ARG A 399 0.54 -17.41 -7.95
N LEU A 400 1.62 -17.88 -8.60
CA LEU A 400 1.57 -18.31 -9.99
C LEU A 400 0.76 -19.60 -10.11
N VAL A 401 -0.15 -19.65 -11.07
CA VAL A 401 -0.88 -20.88 -11.43
C VAL A 401 -0.02 -21.85 -12.26
N ASN A 402 -0.46 -23.11 -12.39
CA ASN A 402 0.18 -24.06 -13.29
C ASN A 402 0.08 -23.56 -14.75
N ASN A 403 1.14 -23.73 -15.52
CA ASN A 403 1.29 -23.24 -16.91
C ASN A 403 1.24 -21.68 -17.02
N GLY A 404 1.33 -20.95 -15.91
CA GLY A 404 1.34 -19.51 -15.90
C GLY A 404 2.56 -18.91 -16.61
N VAL A 405 2.44 -17.63 -16.99
CA VAL A 405 3.49 -16.88 -17.69
C VAL A 405 4.32 -16.07 -16.70
N VAL A 406 5.64 -16.15 -16.82
CA VAL A 406 6.60 -15.35 -16.04
C VAL A 406 7.44 -14.49 -16.99
N LEU A 407 7.42 -13.18 -16.79
CA LEU A 407 8.25 -12.21 -17.51
C LEU A 407 9.31 -11.65 -16.55
N LEU A 408 10.58 -11.97 -16.76
CA LEU A 408 11.68 -11.55 -15.90
C LEU A 408 12.60 -10.55 -16.61
N ASN A 409 12.79 -9.39 -16.03
CA ASN A 409 13.84 -8.45 -16.44
C ASN A 409 15.19 -8.88 -15.87
N THR A 410 16.13 -9.25 -16.74
CA THR A 410 17.47 -9.70 -16.34
C THR A 410 18.49 -9.45 -17.46
N ALA A 411 19.72 -9.14 -17.07
CA ALA A 411 20.86 -9.06 -17.97
C ALA A 411 21.54 -10.43 -18.20
N LEU A 412 21.02 -11.50 -17.60
CA LEU A 412 21.56 -12.87 -17.78
C LEU A 412 21.09 -13.44 -19.10
N SER A 413 22.01 -14.08 -19.84
CA SER A 413 21.65 -14.90 -20.98
C SER A 413 21.02 -16.23 -20.53
N GLU A 414 20.31 -16.93 -21.42
CA GLU A 414 19.66 -18.19 -21.12
C GLU A 414 20.63 -19.23 -20.50
N GLU A 415 21.86 -19.30 -21.00
CA GLU A 415 22.88 -20.24 -20.53
C GLU A 415 23.31 -19.99 -19.08
N LYS A 416 23.25 -18.72 -18.64
CA LYS A 416 23.66 -18.31 -17.29
C LYS A 416 22.54 -18.38 -16.25
N LEU A 417 21.29 -18.60 -16.66
CA LEU A 417 20.16 -18.62 -15.73
C LEU A 417 20.27 -19.74 -14.71
N ASN A 418 20.66 -20.95 -15.14
CA ASN A 418 20.70 -22.10 -14.25
C ASN A 418 21.65 -21.92 -13.06
N GLU A 419 22.76 -21.21 -13.25
CA GLU A 419 23.74 -20.92 -12.21
C GLU A 419 23.33 -19.79 -11.26
N ASN A 420 22.53 -18.83 -11.76
CA ASN A 420 22.28 -17.57 -11.07
C ASN A 420 20.85 -17.44 -10.50
N LEU A 421 19.89 -18.27 -10.94
CA LEU A 421 18.56 -18.26 -10.37
C LEU A 421 18.52 -18.99 -9.03
N PRO A 422 17.80 -18.46 -8.01
CA PRO A 422 17.63 -19.14 -6.73
C PRO A 422 16.98 -20.51 -6.89
N ASN A 423 17.38 -21.48 -6.08
CA ASN A 423 16.87 -22.85 -6.14
C ASN A 423 15.34 -22.93 -5.99
N TYR A 424 14.77 -22.23 -5.02
CA TYR A 424 13.33 -22.19 -4.82
C TYR A 424 12.57 -21.69 -6.06
N PHE A 425 13.15 -20.69 -6.76
CA PHE A 425 12.54 -20.10 -7.95
C PHE A 425 12.55 -21.09 -9.11
N LYS A 426 13.69 -21.79 -9.32
CA LYS A 426 13.79 -22.87 -10.32
C LYS A 426 12.81 -24.00 -10.02
N LYS A 427 12.74 -24.46 -8.75
CA LYS A 427 11.78 -25.49 -8.30
C LYS A 427 10.34 -25.10 -8.63
N GLN A 428 9.95 -23.86 -8.34
CA GLN A 428 8.60 -23.37 -8.65
C GLN A 428 8.32 -23.25 -10.15
N LEU A 429 9.26 -22.78 -10.95
CA LEU A 429 9.12 -22.73 -12.41
C LEU A 429 8.88 -24.13 -13.00
N ILE A 430 9.66 -25.12 -12.57
CA ILE A 430 9.57 -26.49 -13.05
C ILE A 430 8.26 -27.14 -12.57
N SER A 431 7.97 -27.08 -11.26
CA SER A 431 6.80 -27.75 -10.67
C SER A 431 5.47 -27.19 -11.21
N LYS A 432 5.44 -25.92 -11.57
CA LYS A 432 4.26 -25.26 -12.15
C LYS A 432 4.25 -25.29 -13.68
N ASN A 433 5.24 -25.93 -14.32
CA ASN A 433 5.40 -25.92 -15.79
C ASN A 433 5.26 -24.52 -16.38
N ALA A 434 5.94 -23.52 -15.76
CA ALA A 434 5.79 -22.12 -16.10
C ALA A 434 6.35 -21.76 -17.48
N ASN A 435 5.73 -20.81 -18.17
CA ASN A 435 6.23 -20.24 -19.41
C ASN A 435 7.13 -19.03 -19.08
N LEU A 436 8.44 -19.26 -18.95
CA LEU A 436 9.40 -18.20 -18.62
C LEU A 436 9.84 -17.43 -19.87
N TYR A 437 9.72 -16.09 -19.80
CA TYR A 437 10.29 -15.14 -20.76
C TYR A 437 11.27 -14.22 -20.06
N ILE A 438 12.41 -13.94 -20.69
CA ILE A 438 13.42 -13.01 -20.18
C ILE A 438 13.67 -11.87 -21.16
N ILE A 439 14.06 -10.71 -20.64
CA ILE A 439 14.44 -9.52 -21.42
C ILE A 439 15.46 -8.70 -20.63
N ASP A 440 16.49 -8.17 -21.30
CA ASP A 440 17.35 -7.11 -20.72
C ASP A 440 16.81 -5.72 -21.08
N ALA A 441 15.76 -5.33 -20.37
CA ALA A 441 15.15 -4.01 -20.54
C ALA A 441 16.10 -2.87 -20.09
N GLY A 442 17.01 -3.15 -19.17
CA GLY A 442 18.02 -2.18 -18.70
C GLY A 442 19.02 -1.81 -19.80
N LEU A 443 19.56 -2.80 -20.51
CA LEU A 443 20.46 -2.57 -21.64
C LEU A 443 19.73 -1.85 -22.78
N ALA A 444 18.53 -2.29 -23.13
CA ALA A 444 17.72 -1.67 -24.16
C ALA A 444 17.41 -0.19 -23.85
N ALA A 445 17.04 0.15 -22.61
CA ALA A 445 16.80 1.52 -22.18
C ALA A 445 18.05 2.39 -22.27
N ARG A 446 19.21 1.88 -21.82
CA ARG A 446 20.50 2.62 -21.93
C ARG A 446 20.88 2.91 -23.38
N ASN A 447 20.76 1.91 -24.28
CA ASN A 447 21.06 2.07 -25.71
C ASN A 447 20.17 3.10 -26.39
N LEU A 448 18.95 3.31 -25.89
CA LEU A 448 18.00 4.31 -26.39
C LEU A 448 18.11 5.68 -25.68
N GLY A 449 19.07 5.86 -24.76
CA GLY A 449 19.25 7.10 -24.02
C GLY A 449 18.18 7.36 -22.94
N LEU A 450 17.42 6.33 -22.54
CA LEU A 450 16.40 6.43 -21.51
C LEU A 450 16.93 6.17 -20.09
N GLY A 451 18.24 5.88 -19.95
CA GLY A 451 18.86 5.56 -18.66
C GLY A 451 18.25 4.27 -18.06
N ASN A 452 17.74 4.37 -16.85
CA ASN A 452 17.14 3.22 -16.13
C ASN A 452 15.61 3.10 -16.30
N LYS A 453 15.02 3.80 -17.28
CA LYS A 453 13.55 3.82 -17.45
C LYS A 453 13.12 2.67 -18.36
N ILE A 454 12.85 1.52 -17.74
CA ILE A 454 12.47 0.29 -18.41
C ILE A 454 10.96 0.10 -18.59
N ASN A 455 10.14 0.96 -18.02
CA ASN A 455 8.70 0.78 -17.91
C ASN A 455 7.98 0.58 -19.26
N VAL A 456 8.34 1.34 -20.30
CA VAL A 456 7.73 1.20 -21.63
C VAL A 456 8.14 -0.14 -22.29
N ILE A 457 9.39 -0.56 -22.10
CA ILE A 457 9.91 -1.84 -22.64
C ILE A 457 9.19 -3.01 -21.98
N MET A 458 9.10 -3.00 -20.65
CA MET A 458 8.42 -4.06 -19.88
C MET A 458 6.91 -4.10 -20.17
N GLN A 459 6.26 -2.94 -20.34
CA GLN A 459 4.86 -2.87 -20.76
C GLN A 459 4.66 -3.50 -22.14
N SER A 460 5.55 -3.22 -23.07
CA SER A 460 5.50 -3.81 -24.41
C SER A 460 5.74 -5.32 -24.38
N ALA A 461 6.71 -5.79 -23.58
CA ALA A 461 6.97 -7.22 -23.38
C ALA A 461 5.75 -7.93 -22.77
N PHE A 462 5.04 -7.28 -21.84
CA PHE A 462 3.79 -7.78 -21.27
C PHE A 462 2.73 -8.00 -22.36
N PHE A 463 2.44 -7.02 -23.21
CA PHE A 463 1.43 -7.18 -24.27
C PHE A 463 1.84 -8.21 -25.32
N TYR A 464 3.15 -8.29 -25.65
CA TYR A 464 3.66 -9.28 -26.58
C TYR A 464 3.50 -10.72 -26.07
N THR A 465 3.74 -10.94 -24.77
CA THR A 465 3.71 -12.28 -24.17
C THR A 465 2.33 -12.69 -23.67
N SER A 466 1.50 -11.76 -23.17
CA SER A 466 0.14 -12.06 -22.66
C SER A 466 -0.90 -12.21 -23.76
N LYS A 467 -0.73 -11.51 -24.90
CA LYS A 467 -1.65 -11.50 -26.05
C LYS A 467 -3.10 -11.10 -25.68
N ILE A 468 -3.31 -10.35 -24.59
CA ILE A 468 -4.65 -9.89 -24.15
C ILE A 468 -5.31 -9.01 -25.22
N ILE A 469 -4.51 -8.19 -25.91
CA ILE A 469 -4.88 -7.48 -27.14
C ILE A 469 -3.82 -7.78 -28.20
N SER A 470 -4.12 -7.53 -29.48
CA SER A 470 -3.11 -7.72 -30.51
C SER A 470 -1.91 -6.79 -30.27
N PHE A 471 -0.71 -7.25 -30.62
CA PHE A 471 0.49 -6.46 -30.39
C PHE A 471 0.51 -5.21 -31.28
N GLU A 472 -0.07 -5.29 -32.48
CA GLU A 472 -0.25 -4.19 -33.44
C GLU A 472 -1.15 -3.11 -32.85
N ASP A 473 -2.30 -3.50 -32.27
CA ASP A 473 -3.22 -2.58 -31.59
C ASP A 473 -2.56 -1.89 -30.39
N PHE A 474 -1.78 -2.68 -29.61
CA PHE A 474 -1.00 -2.12 -28.49
C PHE A 474 -0.02 -1.04 -29.02
N LEU A 475 0.77 -1.34 -30.06
CA LEU A 475 1.75 -0.41 -30.60
C LEU A 475 1.09 0.89 -31.05
N ALA A 476 -0.01 0.81 -31.82
CA ALA A 476 -0.73 1.97 -32.32
C ALA A 476 -1.27 2.87 -31.19
N LYS A 477 -1.92 2.28 -30.20
CA LYS A 477 -2.54 3.01 -29.06
C LYS A 477 -1.51 3.57 -28.09
N ASN A 478 -0.44 2.81 -27.84
CA ASN A 478 0.60 3.26 -26.92
C ASN A 478 1.45 4.38 -27.51
N GLU A 479 1.63 4.44 -28.84
CA GLU A 479 2.27 5.58 -29.48
C GLU A 479 1.50 6.87 -29.20
N ILE A 480 0.17 6.87 -29.29
CA ILE A 480 -0.68 8.01 -28.96
C ILE A 480 -0.50 8.40 -27.47
N ALA A 481 -0.49 7.42 -26.57
CA ALA A 481 -0.30 7.65 -25.14
C ALA A 481 1.09 8.24 -24.83
N ILE A 482 2.15 7.76 -25.49
CA ILE A 482 3.51 8.28 -25.38
C ILE A 482 3.59 9.73 -25.84
N ARG A 483 3.02 10.06 -27.01
CA ARG A 483 3.00 11.44 -27.54
C ARG A 483 2.24 12.38 -26.58
N LYS A 484 1.12 11.94 -26.02
CA LYS A 484 0.35 12.71 -25.02
C LYS A 484 1.15 12.93 -23.72
N THR A 485 1.85 11.90 -23.24
CA THR A 485 2.56 11.94 -21.95
C THR A 485 3.89 12.69 -22.03
N TYR A 486 4.64 12.46 -23.09
CA TYR A 486 6.02 12.96 -23.21
C TYR A 486 6.18 14.10 -24.23
N GLY A 487 5.15 14.49 -24.98
CA GLY A 487 5.23 15.54 -26.00
C GLY A 487 5.81 16.86 -25.48
N ARG A 488 5.49 17.26 -24.25
CA ARG A 488 6.05 18.45 -23.61
C ARG A 488 7.55 18.36 -23.29
N LYS A 489 8.13 17.14 -23.31
CA LYS A 489 9.56 16.91 -23.03
C LYS A 489 10.44 16.94 -24.29
N GLY A 490 9.83 17.14 -25.47
CA GLY A 490 10.48 17.22 -26.76
C GLY A 490 10.47 15.92 -27.56
N GLU A 491 10.57 16.04 -28.88
CA GLU A 491 10.49 14.93 -29.85
C GLU A 491 11.56 13.86 -29.64
N GLN A 492 12.75 14.20 -29.17
CA GLN A 492 13.80 13.23 -28.88
C GLN A 492 13.35 12.23 -27.81
N VAL A 493 12.69 12.70 -26.75
CA VAL A 493 12.17 11.83 -25.67
C VAL A 493 11.00 10.98 -26.18
N VAL A 494 10.13 11.56 -27.01
CA VAL A 494 9.00 10.84 -27.62
C VAL A 494 9.53 9.70 -28.50
N ASN A 495 10.46 9.99 -29.42
CA ASN A 495 11.02 9.02 -30.35
C ASN A 495 11.79 7.90 -29.63
N ALA A 496 12.53 8.22 -28.56
CA ALA A 496 13.21 7.22 -27.73
C ALA A 496 12.20 6.26 -27.06
N ASN A 497 11.05 6.74 -26.55
CA ASN A 497 10.02 5.91 -25.97
C ASN A 497 9.27 5.07 -27.02
N ILE A 498 9.04 5.61 -28.23
CA ILE A 498 8.46 4.83 -29.35
C ILE A 498 9.43 3.71 -29.79
N ALA A 499 10.74 3.99 -29.83
CA ALA A 499 11.73 2.96 -30.10
C ALA A 499 11.76 1.89 -28.99
N ALA A 500 11.70 2.31 -27.73
CA ALA A 500 11.64 1.42 -26.56
C ALA A 500 10.43 0.46 -26.61
N MET A 501 9.30 0.94 -27.09
CA MET A 501 8.10 0.12 -27.26
C MET A 501 8.34 -1.05 -28.23
N LYS A 502 9.16 -0.91 -29.25
CA LYS A 502 9.50 -1.99 -30.19
C LYS A 502 10.48 -3.01 -29.59
N GLU A 503 11.25 -2.63 -28.58
CA GLU A 503 12.20 -3.54 -27.92
C GLU A 503 11.50 -4.64 -27.12
N GLY A 504 10.27 -4.42 -26.65
CA GLY A 504 9.53 -5.40 -25.85
C GLY A 504 9.21 -6.71 -26.56
N SER A 505 9.19 -6.75 -27.90
CA SER A 505 9.02 -8.00 -28.66
C SER A 505 10.29 -8.87 -28.71
N LYS A 506 11.43 -8.35 -28.25
CA LYS A 506 12.71 -9.09 -28.23
C LYS A 506 12.89 -9.97 -26.98
N VAL A 507 11.80 -10.42 -26.41
CA VAL A 507 11.83 -11.38 -25.30
C VAL A 507 12.35 -12.75 -25.77
N VAL A 508 13.09 -13.43 -24.91
CA VAL A 508 13.58 -14.80 -25.14
C VAL A 508 12.73 -15.75 -24.30
N LYS A 509 12.13 -16.77 -24.93
CA LYS A 509 11.43 -17.85 -24.22
C LYS A 509 12.46 -18.87 -23.74
N VAL A 510 12.45 -19.18 -22.44
CA VAL A 510 13.37 -20.11 -21.79
C VAL A 510 12.70 -21.47 -21.64
N ASP A 511 13.43 -22.54 -21.97
CA ASP A 511 12.98 -23.89 -21.69
C ASP A 511 13.26 -24.26 -20.23
N VAL A 512 12.22 -24.15 -19.39
CA VAL A 512 12.32 -24.39 -17.93
C VAL A 512 12.65 -25.86 -17.60
N SER A 513 12.44 -26.81 -18.52
CA SER A 513 12.78 -28.21 -18.29
C SER A 513 14.29 -28.48 -18.23
N LYS A 514 15.10 -27.53 -18.73
CA LYS A 514 16.56 -27.59 -18.67
C LYS A 514 17.14 -27.01 -17.37
N LEU A 515 16.31 -26.35 -16.55
CA LEU A 515 16.73 -25.84 -15.25
C LEU A 515 16.89 -27.01 -14.27
N THR A 516 17.89 -26.90 -13.40
CA THR A 516 18.17 -27.87 -12.34
C THR A 516 18.18 -27.22 -10.98
N TYR A 517 17.67 -27.90 -9.97
CA TYR A 517 17.69 -27.42 -8.58
C TYR A 517 18.11 -28.56 -7.66
N VAL A 518 18.60 -28.21 -6.47
CA VAL A 518 19.04 -29.16 -5.44
C VAL A 518 17.90 -29.31 -4.42
N GLU A 519 17.39 -30.55 -4.24
CA GLU A 519 16.18 -30.81 -3.44
C GLU A 519 16.28 -30.46 -1.95
N ASN A 520 17.48 -30.47 -1.37
CA ASN A 520 17.71 -30.25 0.06
C ASN A 520 18.31 -28.89 0.40
N GLU A 521 18.52 -28.01 -0.57
CA GLU A 521 18.92 -26.64 -0.31
C GLU A 521 17.68 -25.75 -0.16
N ASN A 522 17.42 -25.46 1.06
CA ASN A 522 16.65 -24.35 1.60
C ASN A 522 15.46 -23.87 0.75
N GLU A 523 14.30 -24.21 1.22
CA GLU A 523 13.06 -23.51 0.86
C GLU A 523 13.24 -21.99 1.04
N PHE A 524 12.41 -21.18 0.40
CA PHE A 524 12.45 -19.72 0.46
C PHE A 524 12.60 -19.15 1.89
N GLU A 525 12.10 -19.87 2.90
CA GLU A 525 12.19 -19.52 4.33
C GLU A 525 13.61 -19.36 4.87
N ASN A 526 14.58 -19.94 4.21
CA ASN A 526 15.99 -19.87 4.56
C ASN A 526 16.80 -18.88 3.69
N ILE A 527 16.16 -18.18 2.74
CA ILE A 527 16.77 -17.05 2.07
C ILE A 527 16.73 -15.88 3.05
N THR A 528 17.72 -15.82 3.91
CA THR A 528 18.03 -14.57 4.59
C THR A 528 18.53 -13.59 3.54
N PRO A 529 18.03 -12.32 3.51
CA PRO A 529 18.77 -11.27 2.83
C PRO A 529 20.20 -11.38 3.30
N ASP A 530 21.18 -11.29 2.41
CA ASP A 530 22.63 -11.53 2.65
C ASP A 530 23.16 -11.05 4.01
N ASN A 531 22.65 -11.61 5.09
CA ASN A 531 23.09 -11.42 6.47
C ASN A 531 24.24 -12.37 6.82
N LYS A 532 24.84 -13.04 5.82
CA LYS A 532 26.15 -13.70 5.99
C LYS A 532 27.29 -12.71 6.25
N THR A 533 27.08 -11.41 6.04
CA THR A 533 27.90 -10.43 6.72
C THR A 533 27.39 -10.33 8.16
N GLU A 534 27.98 -11.07 9.07
CA GLU A 534 28.07 -10.74 10.50
C GLU A 534 28.67 -9.33 10.62
N ILE A 535 27.86 -8.32 10.27
CA ILE A 535 28.32 -6.92 10.23
C ILE A 535 28.52 -6.37 11.64
N THR A 536 27.98 -7.03 12.64
CA THR A 536 28.27 -6.75 14.04
C THR A 536 28.16 -8.05 14.82
N GLY A 537 29.16 -8.39 15.61
CA GLY A 537 29.13 -9.49 16.60
C GLY A 537 28.17 -9.20 17.77
N GLU A 538 27.16 -8.36 17.58
CA GLU A 538 26.07 -8.11 18.50
C GLU A 538 24.94 -9.07 18.19
N ASN A 539 24.42 -9.74 19.21
CA ASN A 539 23.22 -10.56 19.15
C ASN A 539 22.13 -9.79 18.39
N THR A 540 21.64 -10.38 17.32
CA THR A 540 20.44 -9.88 16.63
C THR A 540 19.35 -9.74 17.69
N CYS A 541 18.76 -8.56 17.83
CA CYS A 541 17.72 -8.40 18.83
C CYS A 541 16.50 -9.26 18.43
N GLU A 542 15.84 -9.84 19.41
CA GLU A 542 14.65 -10.69 19.20
C GLU A 542 13.61 -10.02 18.29
N PHE A 543 13.46 -8.70 18.40
CA PHE A 543 12.58 -7.90 17.54
C PHE A 543 12.99 -7.96 16.07
N ASN A 544 14.29 -7.97 15.74
CA ASN A 544 14.76 -8.13 14.37
C ASN A 544 14.37 -9.50 13.81
N GLU A 545 14.60 -10.56 14.55
CA GLU A 545 14.35 -11.93 14.09
C GLU A 545 12.85 -12.20 13.92
N LYS A 546 12.03 -11.82 14.90
CA LYS A 546 10.60 -12.13 14.93
C LYS A 546 9.75 -11.16 14.11
N ILE A 547 10.10 -9.88 14.07
CA ILE A 547 9.24 -8.84 13.52
C ILE A 547 9.79 -8.29 12.20
N ILE A 548 11.03 -7.74 12.23
CA ILE A 548 11.56 -7.05 11.05
C ILE A 548 11.71 -8.02 9.88
N LYS A 549 12.29 -9.19 10.11
CA LYS A 549 12.46 -10.22 9.06
C LYS A 549 11.12 -10.72 8.55
N THR A 550 10.16 -11.02 9.43
CA THR A 550 8.82 -11.50 9.04
C THR A 550 8.13 -10.49 8.13
N ILE A 551 8.18 -9.20 8.49
CA ILE A 551 7.58 -8.14 7.66
C ILE A 551 8.37 -7.94 6.35
N ALA A 552 9.70 -8.00 6.40
CA ALA A 552 10.54 -7.88 5.21
C ALA A 552 10.27 -8.99 4.18
N PHE A 553 9.91 -10.19 4.63
CA PHE A 553 9.47 -11.32 3.78
C PHE A 553 7.98 -11.28 3.41
N ARG A 554 7.27 -10.19 3.69
CA ARG A 554 5.83 -10.04 3.42
C ARG A 554 4.92 -11.04 4.17
N LYS A 555 5.40 -11.56 5.29
CA LYS A 555 4.67 -12.46 6.20
C LYS A 555 4.07 -11.72 7.41
N GLY A 556 3.94 -10.40 7.36
CA GLY A 556 3.34 -9.60 8.44
C GLY A 556 1.91 -10.03 8.81
N ASN A 557 1.19 -10.65 7.88
CA ASN A 557 -0.14 -11.22 8.11
C ASN A 557 -0.13 -12.40 9.10
N ASP A 558 1.00 -13.09 9.25
CA ASP A 558 1.14 -14.25 10.12
C ASP A 558 1.44 -13.86 11.57
N LEU A 559 1.79 -12.60 11.82
CA LEU A 559 2.09 -12.10 13.16
C LEU A 559 0.82 -12.05 14.03
N PRO A 560 0.81 -12.71 15.20
CA PRO A 560 -0.30 -12.63 16.14
C PRO A 560 -0.32 -11.28 16.87
N VAL A 561 -1.45 -10.93 17.48
CA VAL A 561 -1.62 -9.68 18.23
C VAL A 561 -0.62 -9.54 19.37
N SER A 562 -0.25 -10.64 20.05
CA SER A 562 0.76 -10.67 21.12
C SER A 562 2.17 -10.23 20.66
N SER A 563 2.43 -10.18 19.35
CA SER A 563 3.70 -9.67 18.81
C SER A 563 3.86 -8.15 18.94
N PHE A 564 2.80 -7.43 19.30
CA PHE A 564 2.77 -5.97 19.37
C PHE A 564 2.64 -5.50 20.82
N SER A 565 3.38 -4.45 21.17
CA SER A 565 3.30 -3.86 22.52
C SER A 565 1.94 -3.18 22.74
N ALA A 566 1.33 -3.39 23.89
CA ALA A 566 0.03 -2.82 24.23
C ALA A 566 0.06 -1.29 24.38
N ASP A 567 1.22 -0.70 24.69
CA ASP A 567 1.44 0.75 24.77
C ASP A 567 1.92 1.37 23.44
N GLY A 568 2.10 0.55 22.38
CA GLY A 568 2.55 0.97 21.06
C GLY A 568 4.03 1.33 20.97
N SER A 569 4.84 1.06 22.00
CA SER A 569 6.28 1.31 21.96
C SER A 569 7.00 0.33 21.01
N VAL A 570 8.03 0.84 20.33
CA VAL A 570 8.88 0.07 19.42
C VAL A 570 10.36 0.36 19.71
N PRO A 571 11.25 -0.63 19.53
CA PRO A 571 12.68 -0.40 19.70
C PRO A 571 13.22 0.63 18.70
N THR A 572 14.13 1.49 19.16
CA THR A 572 14.91 2.40 18.32
C THR A 572 16.18 1.73 17.77
N ASP A 573 16.89 2.41 16.83
CA ASP A 573 18.16 1.93 16.21
C ASP A 573 18.01 0.64 15.41
N THR A 574 16.83 0.40 14.82
CA THR A 574 16.52 -0.84 14.12
C THR A 574 16.64 -0.75 12.60
N SER A 575 16.69 0.45 12.00
CA SER A 575 16.85 0.63 10.54
C SER A 575 18.18 0.05 10.01
N LYS A 576 19.18 -0.12 10.88
CA LYS A 576 20.47 -0.75 10.54
C LYS A 576 20.36 -2.22 10.09
N TYR A 577 19.26 -2.89 10.45
CA TYR A 577 19.00 -4.30 10.09
C TYR A 577 18.30 -4.46 8.73
N GLU A 578 17.78 -3.38 8.15
CA GLU A 578 16.93 -3.48 6.96
C GLU A 578 17.69 -3.85 5.68
N LYS A 579 18.87 -3.27 5.46
CA LYS A 579 19.81 -3.59 4.37
C LYS A 579 19.15 -3.82 3.00
N ARG A 580 18.42 -2.81 2.49
CA ARG A 580 17.55 -2.95 1.32
C ARG A 580 18.26 -3.22 -0.01
N GLY A 581 19.52 -2.76 -0.17
CA GLY A 581 20.31 -3.02 -1.38
C GLY A 581 19.69 -2.48 -2.68
N ILE A 582 19.02 -1.33 -2.63
CA ILE A 582 18.19 -0.82 -3.74
C ILE A 582 18.96 0.01 -4.78
N ALA A 583 20.20 0.40 -4.48
CA ALA A 583 20.98 1.26 -5.37
C ALA A 583 21.66 0.43 -6.48
N GLU A 584 21.35 0.73 -7.73
CA GLU A 584 22.07 0.19 -8.89
C GLU A 584 23.48 0.80 -8.99
N PHE A 585 23.60 2.12 -8.69
CA PHE A 585 24.86 2.83 -8.66
C PHE A 585 25.14 3.37 -7.27
N ILE A 586 26.37 3.17 -6.77
CA ILE A 586 26.83 3.69 -5.49
C ILE A 586 28.09 4.55 -5.69
N PRO A 587 28.38 5.49 -4.77
CA PRO A 587 29.58 6.33 -4.88
C PRO A 587 30.86 5.52 -4.62
N CYS A 588 31.76 5.54 -5.58
CA CYS A 588 33.14 5.06 -5.47
C CYS A 588 34.05 6.21 -5.07
N TRP A 589 34.83 6.05 -4.02
CA TRP A 589 35.75 7.07 -3.53
C TRP A 589 37.11 7.04 -4.25
N LYS A 590 37.50 8.21 -4.77
CA LYS A 590 38.83 8.47 -5.38
C LYS A 590 39.68 9.22 -4.36
N LYS A 591 40.50 8.50 -3.64
CA LYS A 591 41.28 9.00 -2.50
C LYS A 591 42.21 10.18 -2.86
N GLU A 592 42.80 10.13 -4.06
CA GLU A 592 43.73 11.11 -4.59
C GLU A 592 43.10 12.50 -4.85
N ASN A 593 41.79 12.53 -5.10
CA ASN A 593 41.06 13.76 -5.37
C ASN A 593 40.40 14.35 -4.11
N CYS A 594 40.41 13.62 -2.99
CA CYS A 594 39.63 13.99 -1.81
C CYS A 594 40.33 15.06 -0.95
N ILE A 595 39.66 16.19 -0.78
CA ILE A 595 40.12 17.30 0.06
C ILE A 595 39.63 17.20 1.52
N GLN A 596 38.99 16.09 1.91
CA GLN A 596 38.52 15.78 3.24
C GLN A 596 37.58 16.83 3.87
N CYS A 597 36.74 17.46 3.07
CA CYS A 597 35.82 18.52 3.50
C CYS A 597 34.55 18.01 4.22
N GLY A 598 34.21 16.71 4.13
CA GLY A 598 33.03 16.08 4.75
C GLY A 598 31.67 16.43 4.12
N ARG A 599 31.60 17.26 3.07
CA ARG A 599 30.31 17.68 2.47
C ARG A 599 29.47 16.51 1.98
N CYS A 600 30.07 15.49 1.38
CA CYS A 600 29.38 14.32 0.87
C CYS A 600 28.64 13.55 2.00
N ALA A 601 29.28 13.40 3.16
CA ALA A 601 28.68 12.79 4.34
C ALA A 601 27.60 13.70 4.94
N LEU A 602 27.83 15.02 4.99
CA LEU A 602 26.87 16.00 5.53
C LEU A 602 25.53 15.97 4.78
N VAL A 603 25.56 15.97 3.46
CA VAL A 603 24.33 16.05 2.62
C VAL A 603 23.67 14.69 2.37
N CYS A 604 24.29 13.59 2.78
CA CYS A 604 23.70 12.27 2.53
C CYS A 604 22.38 12.11 3.31
N PRO A 605 21.24 11.93 2.61
CA PRO A 605 19.91 11.86 3.26
C PRO A 605 19.76 10.65 4.18
N HIS A 606 20.50 9.58 3.88
CA HIS A 606 20.35 8.29 4.57
C HIS A 606 21.52 7.98 5.51
N ALA A 607 22.48 8.91 5.68
CA ALA A 607 23.72 8.68 6.43
C ALA A 607 24.49 7.43 5.94
N ALA A 608 24.33 7.05 4.66
CA ALA A 608 25.01 5.91 4.06
C ALA A 608 26.47 6.19 3.67
N ILE A 609 26.90 7.47 3.66
CA ILE A 609 28.29 7.87 3.47
C ILE A 609 28.83 8.36 4.82
N ARG A 610 29.99 7.86 5.20
CA ARG A 610 30.68 8.15 6.45
C ARG A 610 32.10 8.65 6.20
N ALA A 611 32.49 9.67 6.93
CA ALA A 611 33.91 9.99 7.07
C ALA A 611 34.49 9.14 8.22
N VAL A 612 35.53 8.40 7.94
CA VAL A 612 36.20 7.52 8.91
C VAL A 612 37.58 8.13 9.22
N ASN A 613 37.89 8.29 10.52
CA ASN A 613 39.19 8.70 11.00
C ASN A 613 39.63 7.67 12.03
N VAL A 614 40.79 7.04 11.80
CA VAL A 614 41.30 5.96 12.63
C VAL A 614 42.79 6.10 12.77
N LYS A 615 43.36 5.63 13.88
CA LYS A 615 44.82 5.51 14.03
C LYS A 615 45.36 4.42 13.13
N GLU A 616 46.56 4.62 12.61
CA GLU A 616 47.23 3.64 11.74
C GLU A 616 47.37 2.27 12.39
N GLU A 617 47.61 2.22 13.72
CA GLU A 617 47.70 0.98 14.49
C GLU A 617 46.41 0.16 14.54
N ASN A 618 45.24 0.78 14.37
CA ASN A 618 43.94 0.12 14.37
C ASN A 618 43.56 -0.48 12.99
N LEU A 619 44.45 -0.35 11.99
CA LEU A 619 44.20 -0.87 10.62
C LEU A 619 44.82 -2.27 10.42
N LYS A 620 45.33 -2.94 11.45
CA LYS A 620 46.00 -4.25 11.32
C LYS A 620 45.11 -5.34 10.68
N ASP A 621 43.82 -5.33 11.00
CA ASP A 621 42.86 -6.30 10.51
C ASP A 621 41.98 -5.73 9.39
N ALA A 622 42.38 -4.64 8.75
CA ALA A 622 41.64 -4.01 7.69
C ALA A 622 41.67 -4.88 6.42
N PRO A 623 40.52 -5.03 5.71
CA PRO A 623 40.52 -5.63 4.38
C PRO A 623 41.54 -4.97 3.46
N SER A 624 42.15 -5.71 2.57
CA SER A 624 43.16 -5.17 1.61
C SER A 624 42.58 -4.06 0.72
N SER A 625 41.29 -4.07 0.49
CA SER A 625 40.52 -3.06 -0.24
C SER A 625 40.20 -1.79 0.59
N PHE A 626 40.46 -1.81 1.93
CA PHE A 626 40.17 -0.68 2.80
C PHE A 626 41.26 0.39 2.70
N GLU A 627 41.36 1.03 1.55
CA GLU A 627 42.36 2.06 1.30
C GLU A 627 42.11 3.34 2.13
N THR A 628 43.18 3.97 2.62
CA THR A 628 43.12 5.19 3.42
C THR A 628 44.20 6.20 2.95
N VAL A 629 44.05 7.45 3.35
CA VAL A 629 45.04 8.52 3.17
C VAL A 629 45.35 9.17 4.53
N ASN A 630 46.43 9.94 4.63
CA ASN A 630 46.73 10.71 5.85
C ASN A 630 45.61 11.73 6.13
N THR A 631 45.18 11.85 7.37
CA THR A 631 44.18 12.85 7.78
C THR A 631 44.78 14.24 7.77
N ILE A 632 44.19 15.15 6.98
CA ILE A 632 44.62 16.56 6.93
C ILE A 632 44.30 17.22 8.28
N GLY A 633 45.34 17.67 8.99
CA GLY A 633 45.23 18.35 10.27
C GLY A 633 45.24 17.41 11.49
N ALA A 634 45.54 16.10 11.33
CA ALA A 634 45.74 15.15 12.41
C ALA A 634 46.90 14.20 12.08
N LYS A 635 48.02 14.37 12.76
CA LYS A 635 49.24 13.57 12.50
C LYS A 635 49.09 12.16 13.09
N GLY A 636 49.35 11.14 12.27
CA GLY A 636 49.24 9.72 12.65
C GLY A 636 47.88 9.11 12.46
N ASP A 637 46.88 9.90 12.01
CA ASP A 637 45.56 9.41 11.71
C ASP A 637 45.40 9.15 10.21
N ARG A 638 44.54 8.17 9.91
CA ARG A 638 44.19 7.73 8.55
C ARG A 638 42.72 8.04 8.25
N TYR A 639 42.48 8.57 7.07
CA TYR A 639 41.16 9.03 6.60
C TYR A 639 40.63 8.20 5.44
N ARG A 640 39.30 7.93 5.46
CA ARG A 640 38.54 7.33 4.36
C ARG A 640 37.17 7.93 4.30
N ILE A 641 36.57 8.02 3.08
CA ILE A 641 35.14 8.10 2.86
C ILE A 641 34.64 6.70 2.58
N GLN A 642 33.75 6.20 3.44
CA GLN A 642 33.15 4.88 3.35
C GLN A 642 31.68 4.97 2.98
N VAL A 643 31.24 4.18 2.02
CA VAL A 643 29.81 3.99 1.70
C VAL A 643 29.29 2.72 2.34
N SER A 644 28.03 2.73 2.78
CA SER A 644 27.26 1.51 3.08
C SER A 644 26.49 1.12 1.81
N PRO A 645 26.91 0.09 1.07
CA PRO A 645 26.29 -0.26 -0.23
C PRO A 645 24.83 -0.64 -0.11
N LEU A 646 24.46 -1.37 0.94
CA LEU A 646 23.10 -1.88 1.15
C LEU A 646 22.13 -0.82 1.68
N ASP A 647 22.64 0.28 2.23
CA ASP A 647 21.82 1.39 2.75
C ASP A 647 21.80 2.62 1.82
N CYS A 648 22.63 2.61 0.78
CA CYS A 648 22.66 3.66 -0.24
C CYS A 648 21.42 3.57 -1.13
N THR A 649 20.84 4.74 -1.47
CA THR A 649 19.68 4.83 -2.38
C THR A 649 20.06 5.24 -3.81
N GLY A 650 21.36 5.38 -4.11
CA GLY A 650 21.83 5.72 -5.47
C GLY A 650 21.52 7.13 -5.94
N CYS A 651 21.11 8.05 -5.06
CA CYS A 651 20.62 9.39 -5.44
C CYS A 651 21.66 10.33 -6.09
N GLY A 652 22.95 10.07 -5.99
CA GLY A 652 24.03 10.85 -6.58
C GLY A 652 24.33 12.22 -5.94
N VAL A 653 23.57 12.65 -4.92
CA VAL A 653 23.74 13.98 -4.29
C VAL A 653 25.17 14.19 -3.79
N CYS A 654 25.79 13.17 -3.19
CA CYS A 654 27.16 13.22 -2.67
C CYS A 654 28.21 13.50 -3.76
N ALA A 655 28.06 12.88 -4.93
CA ALA A 655 28.95 13.10 -6.07
C ALA A 655 28.76 14.51 -6.66
N ASN A 656 27.50 14.96 -6.76
CA ASN A 656 27.17 16.28 -7.31
C ASN A 656 27.73 17.44 -6.47
N VAL A 657 27.62 17.36 -5.14
CA VAL A 657 28.08 18.43 -4.23
C VAL A 657 29.59 18.40 -3.96
N CYS A 658 30.31 17.40 -4.42
CA CYS A 658 31.75 17.30 -4.20
C CYS A 658 32.46 18.52 -4.82
N PRO A 659 33.20 19.34 -4.01
CA PRO A 659 33.81 20.57 -4.49
C PRO A 659 35.20 20.35 -5.10
N ALA A 660 35.74 19.12 -5.02
CA ALA A 660 37.05 18.82 -5.58
C ALA A 660 37.07 19.03 -7.11
N LYS A 661 38.15 19.62 -7.61
CA LYS A 661 38.32 19.96 -9.07
C LYS A 661 38.06 18.71 -9.94
N ASN A 662 38.61 17.57 -9.56
CA ASN A 662 38.46 16.29 -10.24
C ASN A 662 37.55 15.36 -9.41
N LYS A 663 36.41 15.79 -8.95
CA LYS A 663 35.45 14.99 -8.17
C LYS A 663 36.07 13.78 -7.43
N ALA A 664 35.94 13.76 -6.12
CA ALA A 664 36.43 12.64 -5.29
C ALA A 664 35.44 11.48 -5.17
N LEU A 665 34.25 11.62 -5.76
CA LEU A 665 33.21 10.60 -5.81
C LEU A 665 32.69 10.44 -7.23
N GLU A 666 32.64 9.19 -7.68
CA GLU A 666 32.08 8.78 -8.96
C GLU A 666 31.03 7.71 -8.73
N MET A 667 29.86 7.81 -9.38
CA MET A 667 28.82 6.78 -9.28
C MET A 667 29.20 5.60 -10.18
N LYS A 668 29.34 4.41 -9.59
CA LYS A 668 29.64 3.14 -10.29
C LYS A 668 28.62 2.09 -9.96
N LEU A 669 28.49 1.07 -10.82
CA LEU A 669 27.60 -0.06 -10.58
C LEU A 669 27.94 -0.72 -9.24
N ALA A 670 26.92 -0.96 -8.42
CA ALA A 670 27.10 -1.55 -7.09
C ALA A 670 27.76 -2.94 -7.15
N LYS A 671 27.44 -3.73 -8.19
CA LYS A 671 28.05 -5.05 -8.44
C LYS A 671 29.58 -5.01 -8.67
N ASP A 672 30.10 -3.88 -9.14
CA ASP A 672 31.54 -3.70 -9.36
C ASP A 672 32.28 -3.24 -8.09
N LEU A 673 31.54 -3.03 -6.99
CA LEU A 673 32.04 -2.51 -5.72
C LEU A 673 31.63 -3.40 -4.53
N GLU A 674 31.55 -4.71 -4.74
CA GLU A 674 31.16 -5.69 -3.70
C GLU A 674 32.05 -5.65 -2.46
N GLN A 675 33.36 -5.34 -2.63
CA GLN A 675 34.31 -5.17 -1.52
C GLN A 675 33.91 -4.05 -0.54
N GLU A 676 33.06 -3.11 -0.94
CA GLU A 676 32.61 -2.04 -0.04
C GLU A 676 31.67 -2.54 1.07
N LYS A 677 31.09 -3.74 0.93
CA LYS A 677 30.32 -4.40 2.00
C LYS A 677 31.23 -4.76 3.16
N GLU A 678 32.35 -5.42 2.86
CA GLU A 678 33.36 -5.80 3.85
C GLU A 678 34.05 -4.55 4.45
N ASN A 679 34.40 -3.59 3.61
CA ASN A 679 34.99 -2.32 4.03
C ASN A 679 34.06 -1.57 4.99
N TYR A 680 32.76 -1.54 4.72
CA TYR A 680 31.79 -0.90 5.62
C TYR A 680 31.69 -1.66 6.94
N ALA A 681 31.60 -3.00 6.91
CA ALA A 681 31.58 -3.82 8.11
C ALA A 681 32.80 -3.58 9.01
N PHE A 682 33.97 -3.52 8.42
CA PHE A 682 35.20 -3.16 9.13
C PHE A 682 35.13 -1.75 9.72
N SER A 683 34.64 -0.76 8.93
CA SER A 683 34.54 0.63 9.38
C SER A 683 33.62 0.85 10.58
N GLU A 684 32.61 -0.03 10.78
CA GLU A 684 31.73 0.05 11.95
C GLU A 684 32.31 -0.61 13.19
N LYS A 685 33.21 -1.60 13.03
CA LYS A 685 33.88 -2.33 14.13
C LYS A 685 35.15 -1.64 14.62
N VAL A 686 35.91 -1.00 13.73
CA VAL A 686 37.19 -0.39 14.07
C VAL A 686 37.00 0.74 15.07
N GLU A 687 37.90 0.80 16.06
CA GLU A 687 37.92 1.90 17.02
C GLU A 687 38.28 3.20 16.31
N LYS A 688 37.30 4.10 16.28
CA LYS A 688 37.43 5.43 15.66
C LYS A 688 38.07 6.38 16.67
N ASP A 689 39.16 7.02 16.28
CA ASP A 689 39.79 8.02 17.15
C ASP A 689 38.84 9.20 17.39
N LYS A 690 38.79 9.69 18.64
CA LYS A 690 38.13 10.95 18.94
C LYS A 690 38.93 12.03 18.24
N THR A 691 38.34 12.62 17.25
CA THR A 691 39.03 13.60 16.43
C THR A 691 39.33 14.87 17.22
N ILE A 692 40.45 15.50 16.90
CA ILE A 692 40.76 16.85 17.38
C ILE A 692 39.82 17.90 16.79
N PHE A 693 38.97 17.53 15.83
CA PHE A 693 38.04 18.41 15.15
C PHE A 693 36.76 18.58 15.96
N SER A 694 36.39 19.84 16.22
CA SER A 694 35.12 20.14 16.92
C SER A 694 33.90 19.62 16.16
N LYS A 695 33.01 18.92 16.86
CA LYS A 695 31.71 18.44 16.29
C LYS A 695 30.78 19.58 15.79
N PHE A 696 31.06 20.82 16.14
CA PHE A 696 30.35 22.01 15.68
C PHE A 696 30.88 22.57 14.35
N THR A 697 31.85 21.90 13.73
CA THR A 697 32.31 22.23 12.37
C THR A 697 31.78 21.21 11.36
N THR A 698 31.67 21.62 10.09
CA THR A 698 31.20 20.73 9.01
C THR A 698 32.04 19.45 8.95
N LYS A 699 33.37 19.54 9.02
CA LYS A 699 34.27 18.40 8.96
C LYS A 699 34.15 17.53 10.22
N GLY A 700 34.24 18.15 11.40
CA GLY A 700 34.25 17.43 12.68
C GLY A 700 32.96 16.68 12.98
N ASN A 701 31.80 17.29 12.60
CA ASN A 701 30.51 16.64 12.75
C ASN A 701 30.41 15.30 12.01
N GLN A 702 31.10 15.16 10.88
CA GLN A 702 31.02 13.94 10.06
C GLN A 702 31.82 12.75 10.64
N PHE A 703 32.61 12.96 11.65
CA PHE A 703 33.31 11.89 12.40
C PHE A 703 32.48 11.34 13.56
N GLU A 704 31.42 12.05 13.94
CA GLU A 704 30.48 11.58 14.96
C GLU A 704 29.52 10.51 14.39
N LYS A 705 29.06 9.59 15.24
CA LYS A 705 28.02 8.62 14.87
C LYS A 705 26.72 9.38 14.62
N PRO A 706 26.10 9.29 13.43
CA PRO A 706 24.78 9.88 13.22
C PRO A 706 23.74 9.17 14.08
N LEU A 707 22.91 9.95 14.77
CA LEU A 707 21.78 9.41 15.55
C LEU A 707 20.46 9.43 14.77
N PHE A 708 20.55 9.62 13.46
CA PHE A 708 19.49 9.40 12.49
C PHE A 708 20.10 8.80 11.21
N GLN A 709 19.75 7.55 10.87
CA GLN A 709 20.40 6.81 9.81
C GLN A 709 19.45 5.83 9.11
N PHE A 710 19.71 5.58 7.82
CA PHE A 710 19.04 4.57 7.00
C PHE A 710 17.51 4.68 7.01
N SER A 711 17.01 5.91 6.98
CA SER A 711 15.58 6.18 6.98
C SER A 711 14.90 5.79 5.67
N GLY A 712 13.58 5.59 5.71
CA GLY A 712 12.73 5.35 4.54
C GLY A 712 12.43 6.60 3.69
N ALA A 713 13.21 7.68 3.82
CA ALA A 713 13.01 8.90 3.05
C ALA A 713 13.29 8.73 1.55
N CYS A 714 12.80 9.66 0.74
CA CYS A 714 13.06 9.68 -0.70
C CYS A 714 14.55 9.72 -1.04
N ALA A 715 14.96 9.11 -2.14
CA ALA A 715 16.29 9.26 -2.70
C ALA A 715 16.56 10.76 -2.98
N GLY A 716 17.63 11.30 -2.38
CA GLY A 716 17.95 12.73 -2.49
C GLY A 716 17.09 13.67 -1.64
N CYS A 717 16.41 13.16 -0.59
CA CYS A 717 15.62 13.99 0.32
C CYS A 717 16.45 15.17 0.85
N GLY A 718 15.88 16.39 0.77
CA GLY A 718 16.55 17.62 1.23
C GLY A 718 16.32 17.90 2.72
N GLU A 719 15.43 17.20 3.40
CA GLU A 719 15.05 17.43 4.79
C GLU A 719 15.87 16.59 5.77
N THR A 720 16.07 15.31 5.49
CA THR A 720 16.74 14.38 6.41
C THR A 720 18.17 14.72 6.78
N PRO A 721 18.98 15.41 5.95
CA PRO A 721 20.29 15.92 6.36
C PRO A 721 20.22 16.88 7.57
N TYR A 722 19.18 17.70 7.69
CA TYR A 722 18.96 18.60 8.84
C TYR A 722 18.63 17.80 10.11
N ILE A 723 17.77 16.79 9.99
CA ILE A 723 17.43 15.90 11.12
C ILE A 723 18.68 15.16 11.60
N LYS A 724 19.47 14.62 10.65
CA LYS A 724 20.74 13.98 10.95
C LYS A 724 21.70 14.92 11.68
N LEU A 725 21.86 16.16 11.21
CA LEU A 725 22.74 17.15 11.83
C LEU A 725 22.27 17.47 13.26
N ALA A 726 21.00 17.79 13.43
CA ALA A 726 20.42 18.11 14.74
C ALA A 726 20.57 16.96 15.74
N THR A 727 20.26 15.74 15.31
CA THR A 727 20.37 14.54 16.17
C THR A 727 21.82 14.15 16.45
N THR A 728 22.75 14.36 15.52
CA THR A 728 24.18 14.13 15.76
C THR A 728 24.74 15.08 16.83
N LEU A 729 24.28 16.32 16.84
CA LEU A 729 24.73 17.34 17.81
C LEU A 729 24.11 17.19 19.19
N PHE A 730 22.80 16.91 19.23
CA PHE A 730 21.98 17.03 20.45
C PHE A 730 21.18 15.78 20.79
N GLY A 731 21.21 14.74 19.95
CA GLY A 731 20.27 13.62 19.99
C GLY A 731 20.23 12.82 21.29
N GLU A 732 21.32 12.77 22.07
CA GLU A 732 21.32 12.08 23.38
C GLU A 732 20.36 12.72 24.39
N ASN A 733 19.95 13.99 24.18
CA ASN A 733 19.06 14.73 25.06
C ASN A 733 17.78 15.21 24.34
N MET A 734 17.49 14.67 23.13
CA MET A 734 16.33 15.12 22.34
C MET A 734 15.08 14.30 22.63
N ILE A 735 13.99 15.01 22.88
CA ILE A 735 12.61 14.50 22.80
C ILE A 735 11.97 15.16 21.57
N ILE A 736 11.45 14.35 20.66
CA ILE A 736 10.86 14.79 19.40
C ILE A 736 9.35 14.52 19.42
N ALA A 737 8.56 15.58 19.50
CA ALA A 737 7.12 15.52 19.28
C ALA A 737 6.86 15.85 17.80
N ASN A 738 6.47 14.85 17.03
CA ASN A 738 6.35 14.93 15.58
C ASN A 738 4.91 15.20 15.16
N ALA A 739 4.71 16.09 14.19
CA ALA A 739 3.42 16.26 13.53
C ALA A 739 3.33 15.37 12.29
N THR A 740 2.12 14.98 11.90
CA THR A 740 1.89 14.12 10.74
C THR A 740 2.39 14.76 9.44
N GLY A 741 3.18 14.00 8.68
CA GLY A 741 3.77 14.43 7.41
C GLY A 741 4.85 13.46 6.94
N CYS A 742 5.76 13.91 6.09
CA CYS A 742 6.91 13.09 5.64
C CYS A 742 7.76 12.59 6.81
N SER A 743 7.92 13.39 7.87
CA SER A 743 8.67 13.02 9.06
C SER A 743 8.04 11.87 9.85
N SER A 744 6.71 11.69 9.79
CA SER A 744 6.04 10.51 10.35
C SER A 744 6.45 9.23 9.57
N ILE A 745 6.58 9.35 8.25
CA ILE A 745 6.90 8.21 7.39
C ILE A 745 8.37 7.83 7.50
N TYR A 746 9.30 8.77 7.31
CA TYR A 746 10.72 8.41 7.37
C TYR A 746 11.24 8.23 8.81
N GLY A 747 10.55 8.77 9.82
CA GLY A 747 10.93 8.67 11.24
C GLY A 747 10.26 7.53 12.00
N GLY A 748 9.05 7.13 11.61
CA GLY A 748 8.22 6.17 12.34
C GLY A 748 7.54 5.10 11.49
N SER A 749 8.10 4.71 10.35
CA SER A 749 7.55 3.63 9.52
C SER A 749 7.90 2.27 10.10
N TYR A 750 6.94 1.67 10.83
CA TYR A 750 7.09 0.34 11.40
C TYR A 750 7.50 -0.70 10.33
N PRO A 751 8.39 -1.67 10.61
CA PRO A 751 8.96 -2.01 11.91
C PRO A 751 10.31 -1.33 12.22
N THR A 752 10.87 -0.53 11.32
CA THR A 752 12.22 0.01 11.48
C THR A 752 12.23 1.46 11.96
N CYS A 753 13.10 1.77 12.92
CA CYS A 753 13.28 3.11 13.46
C CYS A 753 14.68 3.65 13.08
N PRO A 754 14.77 4.81 12.38
CA PRO A 754 16.04 5.40 11.97
C PRO A 754 16.74 6.19 13.08
N TYR A 755 16.05 6.52 14.17
CA TYR A 755 16.67 7.18 15.32
C TYR A 755 17.55 6.18 16.07
N ALA A 756 18.84 6.49 16.12
CA ALA A 756 19.87 5.58 16.60
C ALA A 756 20.33 5.91 18.02
N LYS A 757 21.07 4.97 18.63
CA LYS A 757 21.67 5.12 19.95
C LYS A 757 23.15 5.46 19.82
N SER A 758 23.63 6.34 20.70
CA SER A 758 25.04 6.61 20.89
C SER A 758 25.77 5.42 21.54
N LYS A 759 27.10 5.53 21.74
CA LYS A 759 27.89 4.54 22.48
C LYS A 759 27.44 4.40 23.95
N ASN A 760 26.84 5.45 24.52
CA ASN A 760 26.32 5.46 25.89
C ASN A 760 24.90 4.84 26.00
N GLY A 761 24.31 4.38 24.89
CA GLY A 761 22.96 3.85 24.87
C GLY A 761 21.85 4.92 24.81
N TYR A 762 22.19 6.21 24.79
CA TYR A 762 21.25 7.33 24.69
C TYR A 762 20.97 7.70 23.23
N GLY A 763 19.79 8.25 22.97
CA GLY A 763 19.42 8.71 21.63
C GLY A 763 18.09 9.44 21.63
N PRO A 764 17.66 9.96 20.46
CA PRO A 764 16.39 10.67 20.38
C PRO A 764 15.21 9.81 20.78
N ALA A 765 14.36 10.30 21.69
CA ALA A 765 13.04 9.74 21.94
C ALA A 765 12.04 10.44 21.01
N TRP A 766 11.20 9.66 20.33
CA TRP A 766 10.31 10.17 19.29
C TRP A 766 8.88 9.67 19.50
N ALA A 767 7.91 10.58 19.35
CA ALA A 767 6.50 10.24 19.32
C ALA A 767 5.79 11.05 18.22
N ASN A 768 4.82 10.41 17.56
CA ASN A 768 3.95 11.07 16.59
C ASN A 768 2.69 11.61 17.26
N SER A 769 2.19 12.74 16.78
CA SER A 769 0.96 13.37 17.30
C SER A 769 -0.29 12.63 16.83
#